data_e948f3333e05679cbe997667fccd326c
#
_entry.id   e948f3333e05679cbe997667fccd326c
#
_cell.length_a   1.000
_cell.length_b   1.000
_cell.length_c   1.000
_cell.angle_alpha   90.00
_cell.angle_beta   90.00
_cell.angle_gamma   90.00
#
_symmetry.space_group_name_H-M   'P 1'
#
loop_
_entity.id
_entity.type
_entity.pdbx_description
1 polymer ?
#
loop_
_entity_poly.entity_id
_entity_poly.type
_entity_poly.pdbx_seq_one_letter_code
_entity_poly.pdbx_strand_id
1 'polypeptide(L)'
;MDQDNKDDVKTGENPTADASEALGDINAGESNGMPISYSLETLPVALEKEMKQAYLDYAMSVIVGRALPDVRDGFKPVHRRVLYAMYQMNNTFNNPTKKCARIVGDVLGKYHPHGDLAAYQTLVRLAQDFSMRYPLVSGQGNFGSIDGDGAAAMRYTECRLAKIADAMLDNLDEETVDFIPNFDNSEREPVVLPAKLPNLLVNGSAGIAVGMATNIPPHNLTETVEACRHLLHHPEATIEELIAKMPAPDFPTGGIIFGLKGVHEGYRTGRGRVVIRSHTHYEETKTGRQVLVVDDIPYQVNKKVLVETIARLMHDKKIEGISEIRDESTDKVRIVMELKVGAFGEVILNQLYKLTMMQTSFGMNMVALVDGQPRLLNLRQIIEYFLRHRREVVNRRTIFRLKKNRDKGHLLEGQAVALSNIDEFIAVIKNAPTPAIAKQQLMARGWESALVQSLLANVDDPSLYMPTDIPAGCGLDKEGLYHLSEVQTDAILRMALQKLTGLEQDKLYQDYRDVHAAMADLLDILAKPERVLAIMDEELAELAATYGDERRSEIDNSTDPNFNPLDFVANENVVVTLSREGYIKRLALTEYQEQRRGGTGKRAAKMKEGDVIEQVFVANTHGKVLCFSNLGRVYALDVYMIPEGARNTKGKAIINLLPLQEGEKISIALPVNAFEDNHFVFMATENGVVKKTPLTEFAQVLKAGKIAIKLDDGDGLIGVAITDGTHDVMLFSDAGKAVRFEESGVRSMGRTARGIGGIRLEEGQKVIALLVAEDDNQLVLTACENGYGKCTPIAEYTRHARNTKGMIAIAKTERNGRVIGATLVHPEDSVMLLSESGMIVRTPVKDIRVCGRGSQGVTLMDVRGDDRLIHLVRVAEDDVEEKPAAEAGTAETAPTEASQVTEPTSADEGSEK
;
A
#
# COMPACT_ATOMS: atom_id res chain seq x y z
N MET A 1 37.71 16.63 42.70
CA MET A 1 37.39 15.43 43.48
C MET A 1 36.41 14.67 42.58
N ASP A 2 36.93 13.98 41.58
CA ASP A 2 37.41 12.57 41.60
C ASP A 2 36.29 11.63 42.03
N GLN A 3 35.73 10.84 41.19
CA GLN A 3 36.28 9.63 40.62
C GLN A 3 35.42 9.10 39.45
N ASP A 4 36.13 8.70 38.40
CA ASP A 4 35.81 7.82 37.30
C ASP A 4 34.99 6.58 37.71
N ASN A 5 34.05 6.19 36.85
CA ASN A 5 33.80 4.77 36.63
C ASN A 5 33.41 4.56 35.16
N LYS A 6 34.37 4.07 34.40
CA LYS A 6 34.20 3.44 33.11
C LYS A 6 33.79 2.00 33.34
N ASP A 7 32.61 1.59 32.92
CA ASP A 7 32.29 0.17 32.80
C ASP A 7 32.20 -0.22 31.32
N ASP A 8 33.10 -1.11 31.00
CA ASP A 8 33.31 -1.78 29.73
C ASP A 8 32.09 -2.62 29.33
N VAL A 9 31.60 -2.36 28.11
CA VAL A 9 30.68 -3.26 27.40
C VAL A 9 31.47 -4.48 26.91
N LYS A 10 31.36 -5.59 27.61
CA LYS A 10 31.81 -6.91 27.12
C LYS A 10 30.71 -7.53 26.25
N THR A 11 31.06 -7.74 25.00
CA THR A 11 30.38 -8.62 24.05
C THR A 11 30.29 -10.03 24.63
N GLY A 12 29.08 -10.52 24.87
CA GLY A 12 28.81 -11.87 25.33
C GLY A 12 28.86 -12.86 24.17
N GLU A 13 29.85 -13.72 24.19
CA GLU A 13 29.94 -14.92 23.39
C GLU A 13 28.91 -15.95 23.85
N ASN A 14 28.31 -16.66 22.87
CA ASN A 14 27.46 -17.82 23.07
C ASN A 14 28.20 -18.92 23.84
N PRO A 15 27.64 -19.51 24.90
CA PRO A 15 28.14 -20.74 25.42
C PRO A 15 27.51 -21.94 24.70
N THR A 16 28.29 -22.61 23.88
CA THR A 16 28.06 -24.01 23.54
C THR A 16 28.33 -24.83 24.82
N ALA A 17 27.24 -25.22 25.48
CA ALA A 17 27.36 -26.11 26.62
C ALA A 17 27.47 -27.56 26.10
N ASP A 18 28.64 -28.10 26.27
CA ASP A 18 28.93 -29.55 26.26
C ASP A 18 28.12 -30.21 27.38
N ALA A 19 27.12 -31.01 27.02
CA ALA A 19 26.35 -31.84 27.95
C ALA A 19 26.94 -33.27 28.00
N SER A 20 28.18 -33.39 28.45
CA SER A 20 28.83 -34.72 28.61
C SER A 20 29.54 -34.95 29.97
N GLU A 21 29.32 -34.11 30.99
CA GLU A 21 29.88 -34.40 32.32
C GLU A 21 28.89 -34.01 33.44
N ALA A 22 27.89 -34.86 33.68
CA ALA A 22 27.24 -34.96 34.99
C ALA A 22 26.56 -36.35 35.20
N LEU A 23 27.31 -37.42 35.12
CA LEU A 23 26.94 -38.70 35.70
C LEU A 23 27.91 -38.96 36.84
N GLY A 24 27.69 -38.28 37.96
CA GLY A 24 28.33 -38.55 39.22
C GLY A 24 27.72 -39.77 39.86
N ASP A 25 28.58 -40.70 40.25
CA ASP A 25 28.33 -41.89 41.02
C ASP A 25 27.32 -41.73 42.16
N ILE A 26 26.20 -42.46 42.06
CA ILE A 26 25.35 -42.75 43.23
C ILE A 26 25.59 -44.21 43.59
N ASN A 27 26.40 -44.36 44.61
CA ASN A 27 26.68 -45.66 45.26
C ASN A 27 25.45 -46.22 45.96
N ALA A 28 25.18 -47.49 45.64
CA ALA A 28 24.58 -48.58 46.40
C ALA A 28 23.88 -48.22 47.75
N GLY A 29 22.58 -48.29 47.70
CA GLY A 29 21.73 -48.66 48.79
C GLY A 29 20.92 -49.87 48.37
N GLU A 30 21.18 -51.04 49.01
CA GLU A 30 20.42 -52.26 48.80
C GLU A 30 18.95 -52.07 49.10
N SER A 31 18.08 -52.17 48.09
CA SER A 31 16.65 -52.42 48.27
C SER A 31 16.25 -53.49 47.27
N ASN A 32 15.73 -54.62 47.79
CA ASN A 32 15.08 -55.70 47.06
C ASN A 32 13.97 -55.15 46.19
N GLY A 33 14.27 -54.87 44.91
CA GLY A 33 13.31 -54.50 43.85
C GLY A 33 13.59 -55.35 42.63
N MET A 34 12.58 -56.05 42.16
CA MET A 34 12.65 -56.81 40.89
C MET A 34 13.27 -55.95 39.79
N PRO A 35 14.16 -56.46 38.95
CA PRO A 35 14.70 -55.72 37.83
C PRO A 35 13.57 -55.38 36.88
N ILE A 36 13.30 -54.05 36.71
CA ILE A 36 12.45 -53.57 35.63
C ILE A 36 13.23 -53.84 34.36
N SER A 37 12.88 -54.91 33.67
CA SER A 37 13.37 -55.21 32.33
C SER A 37 12.76 -54.16 31.40
N TYR A 38 13.51 -53.13 31.09
CA TYR A 38 13.20 -52.33 29.90
C TYR A 38 13.44 -53.23 28.71
N SER A 39 12.39 -53.60 27.96
CA SER A 39 12.53 -54.25 26.70
C SER A 39 13.21 -53.29 25.74
N LEU A 40 14.47 -53.50 25.47
CA LEU A 40 15.25 -52.80 24.48
C LEU A 40 14.85 -53.28 23.04
N GLU A 41 13.58 -53.22 22.69
CA GLU A 41 13.19 -53.26 21.29
C GLU A 41 13.43 -51.87 20.70
N THR A 42 14.62 -51.66 20.19
CA THR A 42 14.94 -50.51 19.33
C THR A 42 14.34 -50.78 17.95
N LEU A 43 13.23 -50.13 17.69
CA LEU A 43 12.68 -50.11 16.33
C LEU A 43 13.50 -49.12 15.48
N PRO A 44 14.14 -49.57 14.39
CA PRO A 44 14.86 -48.68 13.49
C PRO A 44 13.89 -47.79 12.77
N VAL A 45 13.91 -46.51 13.08
CA VAL A 45 13.12 -45.50 12.38
C VAL A 45 14.03 -44.70 11.46
N ALA A 46 13.67 -44.60 10.18
CA ALA A 46 14.40 -43.76 9.24
C ALA A 46 14.23 -42.28 9.62
N LEU A 47 15.34 -41.59 9.86
CA LEU A 47 15.37 -40.19 10.25
C LEU A 47 14.55 -39.29 9.30
N GLU A 48 14.64 -39.56 7.99
CA GLU A 48 13.88 -38.83 6.96
C GLU A 48 12.36 -38.96 7.14
N LYS A 49 11.89 -40.15 7.52
CA LYS A 49 10.46 -40.42 7.75
C LYS A 49 9.96 -39.68 8.99
N GLU A 50 10.73 -39.75 10.08
CA GLU A 50 10.39 -39.07 11.35
C GLU A 50 10.40 -37.57 11.19
N MET A 51 11.44 -37.02 10.56
CA MET A 51 11.49 -35.56 10.29
C MET A 51 10.34 -35.10 9.39
N LYS A 52 9.97 -35.88 8.39
CA LYS A 52 8.85 -35.59 7.49
C LYS A 52 7.53 -35.56 8.24
N GLN A 53 7.30 -36.53 9.12
CA GLN A 53 6.09 -36.60 9.94
C GLN A 53 6.05 -35.44 10.94
N ALA A 54 7.12 -35.22 11.69
CA ALA A 54 7.21 -34.18 12.67
C ALA A 54 7.04 -32.78 12.05
N TYR A 55 7.60 -32.57 10.85
CA TYR A 55 7.43 -31.30 10.13
C TYR A 55 5.99 -31.10 9.63
N LEU A 56 5.34 -32.16 9.15
CA LEU A 56 3.94 -32.13 8.76
C LEU A 56 3.03 -31.81 9.96
N ASP A 57 3.24 -32.47 11.08
CA ASP A 57 2.46 -32.26 12.30
C ASP A 57 2.65 -30.84 12.83
N TYR A 58 3.89 -30.35 12.84
CA TYR A 58 4.19 -28.95 13.17
C TYR A 58 3.52 -27.97 12.20
N ALA A 59 3.64 -28.20 10.89
CA ALA A 59 3.04 -27.34 9.87
C ALA A 59 1.51 -27.29 10.01
N MET A 60 0.86 -28.45 10.20
CA MET A 60 -0.58 -28.53 10.44
C MET A 60 -0.99 -27.83 11.73
N SER A 61 -0.25 -28.02 12.81
CA SER A 61 -0.52 -27.32 14.07
C SER A 61 -0.43 -25.81 13.91
N VAL A 62 0.57 -25.29 13.19
CA VAL A 62 0.72 -23.85 12.95
C VAL A 62 -0.35 -23.32 12.00
N ILE A 63 -0.69 -24.06 10.94
CA ILE A 63 -1.68 -23.64 9.95
C ILE A 63 -3.08 -23.60 10.55
N VAL A 64 -3.54 -24.71 11.12
CA VAL A 64 -4.91 -24.87 11.60
C VAL A 64 -5.06 -24.34 13.03
N GLY A 65 -4.10 -24.62 13.90
CA GLY A 65 -4.17 -24.35 15.34
C GLY A 65 -3.68 -22.96 15.77
N ARG A 66 -3.09 -22.14 14.86
CA ARG A 66 -2.47 -20.88 15.30
C ARG A 66 -2.64 -19.70 14.34
N ALA A 67 -2.21 -19.83 13.07
CA ALA A 67 -1.93 -18.67 12.23
C ALA A 67 -3.12 -18.22 11.38
N LEU A 68 -3.95 -19.15 10.88
CA LEU A 68 -5.02 -18.84 9.97
C LEU A 68 -6.38 -18.70 10.68
N PRO A 69 -7.24 -17.76 10.24
CA PRO A 69 -8.59 -17.61 10.74
C PRO A 69 -9.53 -18.66 10.11
N ASP A 70 -10.57 -19.05 10.84
CA ASP A 70 -11.70 -19.78 10.28
C ASP A 70 -12.58 -18.82 9.46
N VAL A 71 -13.05 -19.24 8.28
CA VAL A 71 -13.84 -18.39 7.38
C VAL A 71 -15.19 -18.01 7.99
N ARG A 72 -15.74 -18.85 8.89
CA ARG A 72 -17.08 -18.71 9.48
C ARG A 72 -17.16 -17.58 10.50
N ASP A 73 -16.18 -17.50 11.44
CA ASP A 73 -16.16 -16.50 12.51
C ASP A 73 -15.01 -15.49 12.41
N GLY A 74 -14.06 -15.69 11.48
CA GLY A 74 -12.92 -14.83 11.27
C GLY A 74 -11.85 -14.89 12.34
N PHE A 75 -11.93 -15.83 13.27
CA PHE A 75 -11.01 -15.93 14.39
C PHE A 75 -9.94 -17.01 14.24
N LYS A 76 -8.77 -16.70 14.76
CA LYS A 76 -7.78 -17.70 15.12
C LYS A 76 -8.17 -18.35 16.45
N PRO A 77 -7.68 -19.53 16.77
CA PRO A 77 -8.04 -20.21 18.05
C PRO A 77 -7.82 -19.34 19.30
N VAL A 78 -6.72 -18.59 19.37
CA VAL A 78 -6.43 -17.72 20.51
C VAL A 78 -7.48 -16.62 20.70
N HIS A 79 -7.94 -15.96 19.60
CA HIS A 79 -8.99 -14.93 19.68
C HIS A 79 -10.30 -15.52 20.20
N ARG A 80 -10.70 -16.68 19.66
CA ARG A 80 -11.93 -17.38 20.04
C ARG A 80 -11.89 -17.77 21.52
N ARG A 81 -10.76 -18.30 22.00
CA ARG A 81 -10.56 -18.70 23.39
C ARG A 81 -10.60 -17.52 24.36
N VAL A 82 -10.03 -16.38 23.98
CA VAL A 82 -10.07 -15.15 24.79
C VAL A 82 -11.52 -14.67 24.95
N LEU A 83 -12.27 -14.55 23.86
CA LEU A 83 -13.67 -14.08 23.91
C LEU A 83 -14.54 -15.09 24.66
N TYR A 84 -14.37 -16.38 24.43
CA TYR A 84 -15.10 -17.43 25.13
C TYR A 84 -14.82 -17.43 26.64
N ALA A 85 -13.55 -17.31 27.06
CA ALA A 85 -13.21 -17.21 28.47
C ALA A 85 -13.84 -15.96 29.12
N MET A 86 -13.82 -14.80 28.41
CA MET A 86 -14.49 -13.60 28.92
C MET A 86 -16.00 -13.79 29.06
N TYR A 87 -16.63 -14.50 28.14
CA TYR A 87 -18.05 -14.84 28.20
C TYR A 87 -18.36 -15.76 29.38
N GLN A 88 -17.62 -16.84 29.57
CA GLN A 88 -17.78 -17.78 30.70
C GLN A 88 -17.56 -17.11 32.06
N MET A 89 -16.66 -16.13 32.10
CA MET A 89 -16.44 -15.32 33.29
C MET A 89 -17.58 -14.29 33.53
N ASN A 90 -18.60 -14.25 32.71
CA ASN A 90 -19.64 -13.22 32.71
C ASN A 90 -19.02 -11.80 32.69
N ASN A 91 -17.99 -11.58 31.85
CA ASN A 91 -17.31 -10.30 31.70
C ASN A 91 -17.86 -9.53 30.48
N THR A 92 -19.20 -9.39 30.45
CA THR A 92 -19.93 -8.75 29.34
C THR A 92 -19.92 -7.22 29.48
N PHE A 93 -20.39 -6.51 28.47
CA PHE A 93 -20.39 -5.04 28.40
C PHE A 93 -21.22 -4.38 29.53
N ASN A 94 -22.23 -5.09 30.07
CA ASN A 94 -23.08 -4.61 31.16
C ASN A 94 -22.44 -4.74 32.53
N ASN A 95 -21.36 -5.53 32.65
CA ASN A 95 -20.71 -5.83 33.92
C ASN A 95 -19.45 -4.97 34.13
N PRO A 96 -18.98 -4.81 35.38
CA PRO A 96 -17.73 -4.11 35.67
C PRO A 96 -16.53 -4.77 34.98
N THR A 97 -15.53 -3.96 34.63
CA THR A 97 -14.25 -4.42 34.06
C THR A 97 -13.54 -5.38 35.02
N LYS A 98 -12.75 -6.31 34.44
CA LYS A 98 -11.88 -7.21 35.18
C LYS A 98 -10.43 -6.96 34.81
N LYS A 99 -9.50 -7.21 35.74
CA LYS A 99 -8.05 -7.16 35.47
C LYS A 99 -7.69 -8.10 34.32
N CYS A 100 -6.92 -7.61 33.35
CA CYS A 100 -6.46 -8.42 32.21
C CYS A 100 -5.68 -9.66 32.69
N ALA A 101 -4.90 -9.55 33.76
CA ALA A 101 -4.18 -10.66 34.34
C ALA A 101 -5.10 -11.83 34.77
N ARG A 102 -6.32 -11.53 35.25
CA ARG A 102 -7.31 -12.56 35.62
C ARG A 102 -7.84 -13.27 34.37
N ILE A 103 -8.14 -12.49 33.31
CA ILE A 103 -8.64 -13.05 32.06
C ILE A 103 -7.59 -13.92 31.40
N VAL A 104 -6.36 -13.42 31.31
CA VAL A 104 -5.22 -14.17 30.75
C VAL A 104 -4.97 -15.46 31.55
N GLY A 105 -5.02 -15.38 32.89
CA GLY A 105 -4.88 -16.56 33.73
C GLY A 105 -5.93 -17.63 33.49
N ASP A 106 -7.20 -17.24 33.32
CA ASP A 106 -8.31 -18.16 32.98
C ASP A 106 -8.16 -18.77 31.60
N VAL A 107 -7.75 -17.96 30.59
CA VAL A 107 -7.47 -18.43 29.23
C VAL A 107 -6.37 -19.48 29.22
N LEU A 108 -5.27 -19.24 29.91
CA LEU A 108 -4.12 -20.15 29.95
C LEU A 108 -4.43 -21.42 30.72
N GLY A 109 -5.12 -21.28 31.83
CA GLY A 109 -5.43 -22.40 32.69
C GLY A 109 -6.44 -23.37 32.12
N LYS A 110 -7.38 -22.88 31.28
CA LYS A 110 -8.49 -23.70 30.80
C LYS A 110 -8.40 -24.02 29.28
N TYR A 111 -7.90 -23.13 28.44
CA TYR A 111 -8.09 -23.25 26.99
C TYR A 111 -6.82 -23.15 26.16
N HIS A 112 -5.81 -22.38 26.58
CA HIS A 112 -4.69 -22.04 25.70
C HIS A 112 -3.32 -22.31 26.36
N PRO A 113 -2.74 -23.52 26.21
CA PRO A 113 -1.50 -23.92 26.89
C PRO A 113 -0.25 -23.31 26.23
N HIS A 114 -0.16 -21.98 26.14
CA HIS A 114 0.94 -21.22 25.56
C HIS A 114 1.34 -20.03 26.46
N GLY A 115 2.34 -19.25 26.05
CA GLY A 115 2.84 -18.13 26.85
C GLY A 115 1.80 -17.02 27.10
N ASP A 116 1.83 -16.47 28.31
CA ASP A 116 0.94 -15.41 28.80
C ASP A 116 1.00 -14.13 27.98
N LEU A 117 2.19 -13.75 27.50
CA LEU A 117 2.38 -12.59 26.64
C LEU A 117 1.61 -12.69 25.33
N ALA A 118 1.53 -13.88 24.73
CA ALA A 118 0.79 -14.07 23.49
C ALA A 118 -0.72 -13.87 23.69
N ALA A 119 -1.28 -14.42 24.76
CA ALA A 119 -2.68 -14.25 25.13
C ALA A 119 -2.98 -12.79 25.49
N TYR A 120 -2.09 -12.13 26.27
CA TYR A 120 -2.25 -10.73 26.62
C TYR A 120 -2.17 -9.80 25.41
N GLN A 121 -1.19 -9.95 24.53
CA GLN A 121 -1.07 -9.15 23.30
C GLN A 121 -2.27 -9.33 22.38
N THR A 122 -2.83 -10.53 22.33
CA THR A 122 -4.06 -10.77 21.59
C THR A 122 -5.24 -10.00 22.19
N LEU A 123 -5.40 -10.05 23.51
CA LEU A 123 -6.42 -9.30 24.23
C LEU A 123 -6.25 -7.78 24.01
N VAL A 124 -5.01 -7.29 24.08
CA VAL A 124 -4.67 -5.88 23.83
C VAL A 124 -5.08 -5.48 22.41
N ARG A 125 -4.74 -6.28 21.40
CA ARG A 125 -5.08 -5.96 20.01
C ARG A 125 -6.59 -5.90 19.77
N LEU A 126 -7.38 -6.76 20.41
CA LEU A 126 -8.85 -6.75 20.31
C LEU A 126 -9.48 -5.49 20.93
N ALA A 127 -8.74 -4.74 21.75
CA ALA A 127 -9.18 -3.49 22.39
C ALA A 127 -8.65 -2.22 21.70
N GLN A 128 -7.70 -2.34 20.74
CA GLN A 128 -7.09 -1.19 20.07
C GLN A 128 -7.97 -0.71 18.89
N ASP A 129 -8.40 0.53 18.92
CA ASP A 129 -9.23 1.17 17.89
C ASP A 129 -8.46 1.54 16.61
N PHE A 130 -7.12 1.66 16.70
CA PHE A 130 -6.23 1.83 15.55
C PHE A 130 -5.80 0.50 14.92
N SER A 131 -6.06 -0.64 15.56
CA SER A 131 -5.76 -1.98 15.05
C SER A 131 -7.00 -2.72 14.53
N MET A 132 -8.14 -2.53 15.18
CA MET A 132 -9.43 -3.15 14.86
C MET A 132 -10.39 -2.09 14.34
N ARG A 133 -11.05 -2.36 13.22
CA ARG A 133 -12.07 -1.45 12.69
C ARG A 133 -13.29 -1.37 13.62
N TYR A 134 -13.66 -2.51 14.22
CA TYR A 134 -14.69 -2.65 15.26
C TYR A 134 -14.09 -3.44 16.43
N PRO A 135 -13.57 -2.75 17.47
CA PRO A 135 -13.01 -3.40 18.66
C PRO A 135 -14.02 -4.28 19.37
N LEU A 136 -13.62 -5.51 19.72
CA LEU A 136 -14.47 -6.49 20.40
C LEU A 136 -14.29 -6.47 21.92
N VAL A 137 -13.27 -5.78 22.40
CA VAL A 137 -12.96 -5.62 23.81
C VAL A 137 -12.92 -4.12 24.13
N SER A 138 -13.53 -3.73 25.24
CA SER A 138 -13.46 -2.39 25.80
C SER A 138 -12.40 -2.38 26.88
N GLY A 139 -11.29 -1.68 26.66
CA GLY A 139 -10.16 -1.57 27.57
C GLY A 139 -10.24 -0.34 28.45
N GLN A 140 -9.68 -0.43 29.68
CA GLN A 140 -9.44 0.67 30.60
C GLN A 140 -7.98 0.65 31.06
N GLY A 141 -7.32 1.79 30.87
CA GLY A 141 -5.88 1.93 31.09
C GLY A 141 -5.11 2.07 29.78
N ASN A 142 -3.79 1.86 29.82
CA ASN A 142 -2.93 1.98 28.65
C ASN A 142 -2.86 0.66 27.88
N PHE A 143 -3.49 0.62 26.70
CA PHE A 143 -3.46 -0.50 25.75
C PHE A 143 -2.51 -0.26 24.57
N GLY A 144 -1.53 0.63 24.72
CA GLY A 144 -0.61 1.03 23.66
C GLY A 144 -1.12 2.24 22.86
N SER A 145 -0.29 2.72 21.95
CA SER A 145 -0.59 3.88 21.11
C SER A 145 -0.18 3.66 19.65
N ILE A 146 -0.64 4.53 18.78
CA ILE A 146 -0.26 4.59 17.37
C ILE A 146 1.23 4.96 17.19
N ASP A 147 1.87 5.50 18.23
CA ASP A 147 3.30 5.78 18.29
C ASP A 147 4.16 4.53 18.52
N GLY A 148 3.51 3.38 18.70
CA GLY A 148 4.17 2.10 18.92
C GLY A 148 4.52 1.84 20.39
N ASP A 149 4.02 2.64 21.32
CA ASP A 149 4.16 2.35 22.74
C ASP A 149 3.46 1.06 23.09
N GLY A 150 4.11 0.21 23.88
CA GLY A 150 3.53 -1.03 24.34
C GLY A 150 2.41 -0.82 25.36
N ALA A 151 1.49 -1.77 25.45
CA ALA A 151 0.50 -1.76 26.51
C ALA A 151 1.16 -1.90 27.90
N ALA A 152 0.55 -1.29 28.91
CA ALA A 152 0.97 -1.48 30.30
C ALA A 152 0.86 -2.96 30.70
N ALA A 153 1.62 -3.38 31.72
CA ALA A 153 1.56 -4.75 32.20
C ALA A 153 0.12 -5.15 32.61
N MET A 154 -0.29 -6.40 32.32
CA MET A 154 -1.66 -6.90 32.47
C MET A 154 -2.27 -6.76 33.88
N ARG A 155 -1.42 -6.55 34.90
CA ARG A 155 -1.87 -6.28 36.27
C ARG A 155 -2.44 -4.88 36.47
N TYR A 156 -2.12 -3.94 35.57
CA TYR A 156 -2.59 -2.54 35.63
C TYR A 156 -3.78 -2.28 34.72
N THR A 157 -3.91 -3.02 33.61
CA THR A 157 -4.99 -2.86 32.66
C THR A 157 -6.23 -3.67 33.06
N GLU A 158 -7.38 -3.14 32.70
CA GLU A 158 -8.68 -3.80 32.89
C GLU A 158 -9.45 -3.82 31.57
N CYS A 159 -10.29 -4.81 31.41
CA CYS A 159 -11.16 -4.85 30.23
C CYS A 159 -12.46 -5.63 30.46
N ARG A 160 -13.36 -5.48 29.51
CA ARG A 160 -14.61 -6.26 29.38
C ARG A 160 -14.94 -6.42 27.90
N LEU A 161 -15.86 -7.30 27.58
CA LEU A 161 -16.37 -7.41 26.21
C LEU A 161 -17.02 -6.08 25.79
N ALA A 162 -16.80 -5.66 24.55
CA ALA A 162 -17.53 -4.55 23.94
C ALA A 162 -18.95 -5.00 23.58
N LYS A 163 -19.90 -4.07 23.46
CA LYS A 163 -21.30 -4.40 23.11
C LYS A 163 -21.40 -5.17 21.80
N ILE A 164 -20.60 -4.83 20.79
CA ILE A 164 -20.59 -5.52 19.50
C ILE A 164 -20.12 -6.99 19.60
N ALA A 165 -19.37 -7.36 20.66
CA ALA A 165 -18.95 -8.75 20.87
C ALA A 165 -20.11 -9.69 21.13
N ASP A 166 -21.26 -9.19 21.61
CA ASP A 166 -22.48 -10.00 21.75
C ASP A 166 -22.91 -10.58 20.41
N ALA A 167 -22.73 -9.84 19.31
CA ALA A 167 -23.01 -10.35 17.95
C ALA A 167 -22.13 -11.55 17.55
N MET A 168 -21.04 -11.80 18.25
CA MET A 168 -20.17 -12.98 18.04
C MET A 168 -20.56 -14.16 18.93
N LEU A 169 -21.08 -13.90 20.13
CA LEU A 169 -21.27 -14.87 21.21
C LEU A 169 -22.73 -15.23 21.47
N ASP A 170 -23.66 -14.47 20.87
CA ASP A 170 -25.09 -14.62 21.09
C ASP A 170 -25.59 -16.02 20.71
N ASN A 171 -26.44 -16.61 21.57
CA ASN A 171 -26.97 -17.96 21.42
C ASN A 171 -25.94 -19.11 21.48
N LEU A 172 -24.76 -18.87 22.07
CA LEU A 172 -23.73 -19.90 22.23
C LEU A 172 -24.21 -21.08 23.10
N ASP A 173 -25.06 -20.79 24.10
CA ASP A 173 -25.64 -21.79 25.01
C ASP A 173 -26.82 -22.56 24.40
N GLU A 174 -27.19 -22.28 23.15
CA GLU A 174 -28.33 -22.90 22.45
C GLU A 174 -27.90 -24.00 21.45
N GLU A 175 -26.80 -24.70 21.71
CA GLU A 175 -26.24 -25.77 20.86
C GLU A 175 -26.03 -25.38 19.37
N THR A 176 -25.80 -24.11 19.14
CA THR A 176 -25.69 -23.54 17.78
C THR A 176 -24.40 -23.94 17.07
N VAL A 177 -23.36 -24.29 17.82
CA VAL A 177 -22.04 -24.72 17.33
C VAL A 177 -21.55 -25.95 18.08
N ASP A 178 -20.56 -26.63 17.51
CA ASP A 178 -19.97 -27.81 18.14
C ASP A 178 -18.92 -27.40 19.17
N PHE A 179 -18.81 -28.23 20.22
CA PHE A 179 -17.84 -28.09 21.28
C PHE A 179 -16.93 -29.29 21.32
N ILE A 180 -15.63 -29.04 21.48
CA ILE A 180 -14.59 -30.04 21.64
C ILE A 180 -13.99 -29.96 23.04
N PRO A 181 -13.39 -31.05 23.56
CA PRO A 181 -12.62 -30.99 24.77
C PRO A 181 -11.41 -30.03 24.61
N ASN A 182 -11.03 -29.37 25.69
CA ASN A 182 -9.78 -28.61 25.75
C ASN A 182 -8.54 -29.54 25.77
N PHE A 183 -7.35 -28.98 25.94
CA PHE A 183 -6.08 -29.68 25.88
C PHE A 183 -5.90 -30.78 26.96
N ASP A 184 -6.58 -30.68 28.11
CA ASP A 184 -6.51 -31.64 29.22
C ASP A 184 -7.83 -32.39 29.49
N ASN A 185 -8.83 -32.23 28.64
CA ASN A 185 -10.18 -32.80 28.75
C ASN A 185 -10.97 -32.36 29.98
N SER A 186 -10.55 -31.34 30.73
CA SER A 186 -11.27 -30.80 31.89
C SER A 186 -12.44 -29.92 31.55
N GLU A 187 -12.34 -29.19 30.44
CA GLU A 187 -13.33 -28.20 29.98
C GLU A 187 -13.67 -28.45 28.48
N ARG A 188 -14.68 -27.73 28.00
CA ARG A 188 -15.03 -27.76 26.57
C ARG A 188 -14.91 -26.36 25.98
N GLU A 189 -14.45 -26.28 24.74
CA GLU A 189 -14.35 -25.03 23.98
C GLU A 189 -15.11 -25.13 22.64
N PRO A 190 -15.68 -24.03 22.14
CA PRO A 190 -16.38 -24.03 20.86
C PRO A 190 -15.37 -24.15 19.70
N VAL A 191 -15.70 -24.95 18.71
CA VAL A 191 -14.92 -25.07 17.46
C VAL A 191 -14.94 -23.76 16.68
N VAL A 192 -16.09 -23.07 16.68
CA VAL A 192 -16.36 -21.80 16.01
C VAL A 192 -17.40 -21.04 16.82
N LEU A 193 -17.41 -19.73 16.73
CA LEU A 193 -18.47 -18.93 17.36
C LEU A 193 -19.71 -18.80 16.46
N PRO A 194 -20.92 -18.60 17.02
CA PRO A 194 -22.17 -18.47 16.26
C PRO A 194 -22.26 -17.16 15.44
N ALA A 195 -21.29 -16.35 15.43
CA ALA A 195 -21.02 -15.11 14.73
C ALA A 195 -22.16 -14.54 13.83
N LYS A 196 -22.90 -13.54 14.32
CA LYS A 196 -23.81 -12.73 13.50
C LYS A 196 -23.04 -11.69 12.66
N LEU A 197 -21.88 -11.25 13.17
CA LEU A 197 -20.99 -10.29 12.52
C LEU A 197 -20.10 -11.00 11.51
N PRO A 198 -19.99 -10.56 10.24
CA PRO A 198 -19.05 -11.08 9.26
C PRO A 198 -17.61 -10.63 9.56
N ASN A 199 -17.10 -11.03 10.75
CA ASN A 199 -15.90 -10.51 11.36
C ASN A 199 -14.63 -10.67 10.52
N LEU A 200 -14.53 -11.73 9.70
CA LEU A 200 -13.38 -11.93 8.81
C LEU A 200 -13.19 -10.76 7.84
N LEU A 201 -14.27 -10.20 7.30
CA LEU A 201 -14.22 -9.04 6.41
C LEU A 201 -14.17 -7.73 7.19
N VAL A 202 -15.01 -7.60 8.24
CA VAL A 202 -15.18 -6.35 8.98
C VAL A 202 -13.90 -5.95 9.73
N ASN A 203 -13.24 -6.88 10.41
CA ASN A 203 -12.01 -6.62 11.15
C ASN A 203 -10.74 -7.11 10.43
N GLY A 204 -10.89 -7.91 9.38
CA GLY A 204 -9.78 -8.52 8.69
C GLY A 204 -8.99 -9.54 9.52
N SER A 205 -7.92 -10.05 8.97
CA SER A 205 -6.99 -10.94 9.69
C SER A 205 -5.62 -10.94 9.01
N ALA A 206 -4.56 -10.95 9.80
CA ALA A 206 -3.19 -11.10 9.31
C ALA A 206 -2.48 -12.22 10.06
N GLY A 207 -1.75 -13.09 9.37
CA GLY A 207 -1.02 -14.19 9.99
C GLY A 207 -0.02 -14.84 9.06
N ILE A 208 1.06 -15.37 9.64
CA ILE A 208 2.13 -16.07 8.93
C ILE A 208 2.13 -17.51 9.42
N ALA A 209 1.88 -18.45 8.52
CA ALA A 209 1.94 -19.88 8.76
C ALA A 209 3.14 -20.52 8.04
N VAL A 210 3.26 -21.82 8.12
CA VAL A 210 4.29 -22.57 7.38
C VAL A 210 3.90 -22.64 5.91
N GLY A 211 4.72 -22.08 5.03
CA GLY A 211 4.51 -22.11 3.58
C GLY A 211 3.40 -21.19 3.04
N MET A 212 2.67 -20.48 3.91
CA MET A 212 1.59 -19.56 3.50
C MET A 212 1.39 -18.45 4.52
N ALA A 213 0.73 -17.38 4.08
CA ALA A 213 0.34 -16.29 4.95
C ALA A 213 -1.09 -15.87 4.61
N THR A 214 -1.76 -15.21 5.54
CA THR A 214 -3.03 -14.53 5.31
C THR A 214 -2.88 -13.04 5.62
N ASN A 215 -3.52 -12.21 4.82
CA ASN A 215 -3.60 -10.77 5.05
C ASN A 215 -4.89 -10.24 4.43
N ILE A 216 -5.95 -10.22 5.23
CA ILE A 216 -7.30 -9.79 4.82
C ILE A 216 -7.52 -8.40 5.39
N PRO A 217 -7.83 -7.39 4.56
CA PRO A 217 -8.06 -6.03 5.04
C PRO A 217 -9.41 -5.91 5.78
N PRO A 218 -9.54 -4.95 6.70
CA PRO A 218 -10.81 -4.60 7.32
C PRO A 218 -11.72 -3.84 6.34
N HIS A 219 -13.06 -3.90 6.59
CA HIS A 219 -14.07 -3.26 5.76
C HIS A 219 -15.13 -2.58 6.61
N ASN A 220 -15.87 -1.66 5.99
CA ASN A 220 -17.02 -1.03 6.63
C ASN A 220 -18.14 -2.04 6.88
N LEU A 221 -18.76 -1.98 8.06
CA LEU A 221 -19.81 -2.92 8.46
C LEU A 221 -21.06 -2.80 7.60
N THR A 222 -21.52 -1.57 7.36
CA THR A 222 -22.74 -1.31 6.59
C THR A 222 -22.59 -1.84 5.15
N GLU A 223 -21.48 -1.56 4.50
CA GLU A 223 -21.16 -2.04 3.15
C GLU A 223 -21.04 -3.58 3.09
N THR A 224 -20.39 -4.17 4.09
CA THR A 224 -20.24 -5.62 4.17
C THR A 224 -21.58 -6.31 4.39
N VAL A 225 -22.42 -5.78 5.27
CA VAL A 225 -23.80 -6.29 5.49
C VAL A 225 -24.64 -6.13 4.24
N GLU A 226 -24.53 -4.99 3.53
CA GLU A 226 -25.27 -4.80 2.27
C GLU A 226 -24.86 -5.82 1.21
N ALA A 227 -23.56 -6.13 1.10
CA ALA A 227 -23.08 -7.17 0.20
C ALA A 227 -23.59 -8.57 0.62
N CYS A 228 -23.62 -8.87 1.92
CA CYS A 228 -24.17 -10.13 2.45
C CYS A 228 -25.68 -10.24 2.15
N ARG A 229 -26.45 -9.21 2.39
CA ARG A 229 -27.90 -9.17 2.11
C ARG A 229 -28.18 -9.27 0.61
N HIS A 230 -27.37 -8.60 -0.22
CA HIS A 230 -27.49 -8.70 -1.67
C HIS A 230 -27.28 -10.14 -2.13
N LEU A 231 -26.24 -10.83 -1.66
CA LEU A 231 -26.00 -12.23 -2.01
C LEU A 231 -27.04 -13.19 -1.42
N LEU A 232 -27.63 -12.85 -0.26
CA LEU A 232 -28.70 -13.62 0.36
C LEU A 232 -29.98 -13.64 -0.50
N HIS A 233 -30.33 -12.50 -1.09
CA HIS A 233 -31.50 -12.34 -1.96
C HIS A 233 -31.23 -12.76 -3.41
N HIS A 234 -29.97 -12.64 -3.87
CA HIS A 234 -29.54 -12.95 -5.22
C HIS A 234 -28.37 -13.96 -5.20
N PRO A 235 -28.65 -15.27 -5.02
CA PRO A 235 -27.59 -16.28 -4.92
C PRO A 235 -26.69 -16.36 -6.14
N GLU A 236 -27.15 -15.90 -7.30
CA GLU A 236 -26.38 -15.87 -8.57
C GLU A 236 -25.63 -14.53 -8.77
N ALA A 237 -25.67 -13.62 -7.78
CA ALA A 237 -24.99 -12.33 -7.90
C ALA A 237 -23.51 -12.49 -8.26
N THR A 238 -23.05 -11.63 -9.16
CA THR A 238 -21.65 -11.61 -9.62
C THR A 238 -20.73 -10.92 -8.59
N ILE A 239 -19.43 -11.12 -8.73
CA ILE A 239 -18.46 -10.40 -7.87
C ILE A 239 -18.53 -8.89 -8.11
N GLU A 240 -18.80 -8.46 -9.32
CA GLU A 240 -18.96 -7.05 -9.72
C GLU A 240 -20.11 -6.37 -8.98
N GLU A 241 -21.23 -7.05 -8.82
CA GLU A 241 -22.37 -6.55 -8.05
C GLU A 241 -22.04 -6.42 -6.56
N LEU A 242 -21.27 -7.37 -6.02
CA LEU A 242 -20.78 -7.29 -4.63
C LEU A 242 -19.77 -6.15 -4.45
N ILE A 243 -18.87 -5.92 -5.43
CA ILE A 243 -17.94 -4.79 -5.44
C ILE A 243 -18.69 -3.45 -5.46
N ALA A 244 -19.82 -3.36 -6.17
CA ALA A 244 -20.63 -2.16 -6.17
C ALA A 244 -21.22 -1.82 -4.78
N LYS A 245 -21.44 -2.83 -3.92
CA LYS A 245 -21.90 -2.66 -2.53
C LYS A 245 -20.76 -2.45 -1.54
N MET A 246 -19.60 -3.04 -1.79
CA MET A 246 -18.42 -2.98 -0.95
C MET A 246 -17.20 -2.61 -1.83
N PRO A 247 -17.03 -1.31 -2.18
CA PRO A 247 -16.10 -0.88 -3.22
C PRO A 247 -14.64 -1.04 -2.84
N ALA A 248 -14.29 -0.92 -1.56
CA ALA A 248 -12.92 -1.00 -1.09
C ALA A 248 -12.82 -1.34 0.40
N PRO A 249 -11.66 -1.74 0.91
CA PRO A 249 -11.38 -1.84 2.34
C PRO A 249 -11.67 -0.53 3.08
N ASP A 250 -11.87 -0.61 4.40
CA ASP A 250 -12.06 0.54 5.27
C ASP A 250 -11.18 0.40 6.51
N PHE A 251 -10.09 1.15 6.54
CA PHE A 251 -9.06 1.02 7.57
C PHE A 251 -9.40 1.81 8.83
N PRO A 252 -9.09 1.28 10.03
CA PRO A 252 -9.41 1.94 11.30
C PRO A 252 -8.73 3.31 11.45
N THR A 253 -7.56 3.51 10.84
CA THR A 253 -6.81 4.77 10.87
C THR A 253 -7.18 5.76 9.76
N GLY A 254 -8.17 5.43 8.90
CA GLY A 254 -8.57 6.27 7.77
C GLY A 254 -7.63 6.14 6.57
N GLY A 255 -7.21 7.25 6.02
CA GLY A 255 -6.37 7.35 4.83
C GLY A 255 -7.13 7.29 3.52
N ILE A 256 -6.41 7.57 2.45
CA ILE A 256 -6.95 7.58 1.07
C ILE A 256 -6.52 6.29 0.37
N ILE A 257 -7.49 5.51 -0.10
CA ILE A 257 -7.25 4.37 -0.97
C ILE A 257 -7.06 4.89 -2.39
N PHE A 258 -5.83 4.77 -2.88
CA PHE A 258 -5.43 5.32 -4.17
C PHE A 258 -5.48 4.26 -5.26
N GLY A 259 -6.47 4.37 -6.14
CA GLY A 259 -6.72 3.44 -7.24
C GLY A 259 -7.38 2.12 -6.82
N LEU A 260 -8.46 1.74 -7.49
CA LEU A 260 -9.25 0.54 -7.18
C LEU A 260 -8.81 -0.74 -7.91
N LYS A 261 -7.94 -0.65 -8.92
CA LYS A 261 -7.54 -1.81 -9.73
C LYS A 261 -7.02 -2.98 -8.89
N GLY A 262 -6.11 -2.69 -7.95
CA GLY A 262 -5.54 -3.74 -7.09
C GLY A 262 -6.51 -4.26 -6.03
N VAL A 263 -7.49 -3.46 -5.61
CA VAL A 263 -8.59 -3.87 -4.73
C VAL A 263 -9.50 -4.85 -5.45
N HIS A 264 -9.97 -4.50 -6.66
CA HIS A 264 -10.85 -5.34 -7.46
C HIS A 264 -10.17 -6.66 -7.86
N GLU A 265 -8.86 -6.62 -8.17
CA GLU A 265 -8.09 -7.84 -8.40
C GLU A 265 -8.08 -8.72 -7.15
N GLY A 266 -7.86 -8.14 -5.97
CA GLY A 266 -7.91 -8.83 -4.69
C GLY A 266 -9.26 -9.48 -4.42
N TYR A 267 -10.36 -8.79 -4.67
CA TYR A 267 -11.70 -9.33 -4.50
C TYR A 267 -12.03 -10.47 -5.47
N ARG A 268 -11.55 -10.41 -6.72
CA ARG A 268 -11.78 -11.46 -7.73
C ARG A 268 -10.92 -12.69 -7.51
N THR A 269 -9.65 -12.50 -7.15
CA THR A 269 -8.67 -13.59 -7.14
C THR A 269 -8.22 -14.03 -5.74
N GLY A 270 -8.57 -13.28 -4.71
CA GLY A 270 -8.05 -13.43 -3.36
C GLY A 270 -6.65 -12.81 -3.16
N ARG A 271 -6.02 -12.27 -4.21
CA ARG A 271 -4.72 -11.59 -4.13
C ARG A 271 -4.76 -10.26 -4.83
N GLY A 272 -4.28 -9.22 -4.14
CA GLY A 272 -4.26 -7.87 -4.69
C GLY A 272 -3.35 -6.95 -3.91
N ARG A 273 -3.24 -5.70 -4.37
CA ARG A 273 -2.44 -4.68 -3.71
C ARG A 273 -3.25 -3.39 -3.56
N VAL A 274 -3.51 -3.00 -2.33
CA VAL A 274 -4.17 -1.73 -2.00
C VAL A 274 -3.10 -0.69 -1.70
N VAL A 275 -3.15 0.45 -2.35
CA VAL A 275 -2.27 1.59 -2.05
C VAL A 275 -3.02 2.53 -1.11
N ILE A 276 -2.41 2.86 0.03
CA ILE A 276 -2.99 3.72 1.05
C ILE A 276 -2.08 4.94 1.20
N ARG A 277 -2.66 6.14 1.18
CA ARG A 277 -2.00 7.42 1.40
C ARG A 277 -2.54 8.09 2.66
N SER A 278 -1.70 8.87 3.31
CA SER A 278 -2.11 9.80 4.34
C SER A 278 -3.04 10.87 3.78
N HIS A 279 -4.05 11.24 4.52
CA HIS A 279 -4.84 12.44 4.24
C HIS A 279 -4.06 13.68 4.66
N THR A 280 -4.02 14.69 3.79
CA THR A 280 -3.24 15.91 4.02
C THR A 280 -3.98 17.14 3.53
N HIS A 281 -3.77 18.26 4.20
CA HIS A 281 -4.26 19.56 3.74
C HIS A 281 -3.23 20.65 3.96
N TYR A 282 -3.45 21.81 3.33
CA TYR A 282 -2.60 22.97 3.49
C TYR A 282 -3.26 24.02 4.37
N GLU A 283 -2.48 24.57 5.29
CA GLU A 283 -2.83 25.72 6.11
C GLU A 283 -1.86 26.87 5.85
N GLU A 284 -2.24 28.09 6.21
CA GLU A 284 -1.34 29.23 6.20
C GLU A 284 -1.11 29.72 7.63
N THR A 285 0.16 29.96 7.96
CA THR A 285 0.50 30.61 9.24
C THR A 285 0.11 32.09 9.21
N LYS A 286 -0.01 32.70 10.40
CA LYS A 286 -0.23 34.16 10.54
C LYS A 286 0.82 35.02 9.82
N THR A 287 1.97 34.42 9.49
CA THR A 287 3.07 35.09 8.75
C THR A 287 3.02 34.81 7.24
N GLY A 288 1.96 34.21 6.71
CA GLY A 288 1.78 33.90 5.29
C GLY A 288 2.66 32.76 4.77
N ARG A 289 3.17 31.89 5.66
CA ARG A 289 3.89 30.66 5.27
C ARG A 289 2.90 29.53 5.09
N GLN A 290 3.09 28.77 4.06
CA GLN A 290 2.34 27.53 3.80
C GLN A 290 2.80 26.41 4.75
N VAL A 291 1.85 25.69 5.29
CA VAL A 291 2.03 24.54 6.19
C VAL A 291 1.33 23.35 5.61
N LEU A 292 2.03 22.22 5.54
CA LEU A 292 1.45 20.92 5.18
C LEU A 292 1.09 20.18 6.48
N VAL A 293 -0.18 19.86 6.63
CA VAL A 293 -0.72 19.12 7.78
C VAL A 293 -1.10 17.71 7.35
N VAL A 294 -0.74 16.71 8.15
CA VAL A 294 -1.13 15.30 7.96
C VAL A 294 -2.18 14.95 9.02
N ASP A 295 -3.37 14.58 8.57
CA ASP A 295 -4.55 14.34 9.44
C ASP A 295 -4.67 12.89 9.87
N ASP A 296 -4.09 11.96 9.10
CA ASP A 296 -4.05 10.54 9.42
C ASP A 296 -2.80 9.87 8.84
N ILE A 297 -2.56 8.64 9.25
CA ILE A 297 -1.46 7.82 8.74
C ILE A 297 -1.98 6.49 8.22
N PRO A 298 -1.32 5.90 7.20
CA PRO A 298 -1.73 4.62 6.65
C PRO A 298 -1.76 3.52 7.71
N TYR A 299 -2.67 2.58 7.54
CA TYR A 299 -2.87 1.46 8.46
C TYR A 299 -1.57 0.69 8.74
N GLN A 300 -1.34 0.36 10.01
CA GLN A 300 -0.14 -0.33 10.53
C GLN A 300 1.17 0.47 10.43
N VAL A 301 1.12 1.75 10.11
CA VAL A 301 2.29 2.64 10.17
C VAL A 301 2.45 3.17 11.59
N ASN A 302 3.69 3.15 12.08
CA ASN A 302 4.04 3.76 13.36
C ASN A 302 4.29 5.26 13.16
N LYS A 303 3.52 6.13 13.86
CA LYS A 303 3.58 7.59 13.72
C LYS A 303 4.95 8.14 14.09
N LYS A 304 5.51 7.73 15.22
CA LYS A 304 6.82 8.18 15.69
C LYS A 304 7.93 7.87 14.68
N VAL A 305 7.97 6.62 14.18
CA VAL A 305 8.96 6.20 13.16
C VAL A 305 8.78 6.99 11.85
N LEU A 306 7.55 7.33 11.48
CA LEU A 306 7.27 8.17 10.31
C LEU A 306 7.85 9.57 10.50
N VAL A 307 7.57 10.24 11.62
CA VAL A 307 8.08 11.58 11.96
C VAL A 307 9.62 11.59 12.01
N GLU A 308 10.23 10.63 12.67
CA GLU A 308 11.69 10.47 12.74
C GLU A 308 12.31 10.25 11.34
N THR A 309 11.62 9.48 10.48
CA THR A 309 12.09 9.23 9.11
C THR A 309 12.03 10.51 8.27
N ILE A 310 10.96 11.31 8.39
CA ILE A 310 10.85 12.60 7.70
C ILE A 310 11.95 13.55 8.19
N ALA A 311 12.15 13.67 9.50
CA ALA A 311 13.19 14.51 10.08
C ALA A 311 14.59 14.13 9.61
N ARG A 312 14.90 12.83 9.52
CA ARG A 312 16.17 12.32 8.98
C ARG A 312 16.33 12.67 7.50
N LEU A 313 15.29 12.51 6.67
CA LEU A 313 15.34 12.87 5.25
C LEU A 313 15.54 14.37 5.03
N MET A 314 14.99 15.22 5.92
CA MET A 314 15.26 16.66 5.95
C MET A 314 16.73 16.95 6.31
N HIS A 315 17.24 16.30 7.36
CA HIS A 315 18.65 16.45 7.77
C HIS A 315 19.62 16.00 6.66
N ASP A 316 19.33 14.86 6.02
CA ASP A 316 20.13 14.31 4.91
C ASP A 316 19.97 15.11 3.60
N LYS A 317 19.16 16.16 3.58
CA LYS A 317 18.83 16.98 2.41
C LYS A 317 18.27 16.17 1.23
N LYS A 318 17.62 15.06 1.51
CA LYS A 318 16.90 14.27 0.49
C LYS A 318 15.53 14.85 0.20
N ILE A 319 14.92 15.53 1.18
CA ILE A 319 13.73 16.36 1.03
C ILE A 319 14.15 17.77 1.41
N GLU A 320 14.12 18.67 0.43
CA GLU A 320 14.35 20.11 0.63
C GLU A 320 13.00 20.83 0.59
N GLY A 321 12.89 21.95 1.30
CA GLY A 321 11.68 22.79 1.28
C GLY A 321 10.85 22.73 2.55
N ILE A 322 11.09 21.79 3.46
CA ILE A 322 10.51 21.78 4.81
C ILE A 322 11.46 22.55 5.74
N SER A 323 10.88 23.44 6.56
CA SER A 323 11.60 24.24 7.56
C SER A 323 11.64 23.52 8.90
N GLU A 324 10.50 23.02 9.35
CA GLU A 324 10.31 22.42 10.67
C GLU A 324 9.21 21.35 10.56
N ILE A 325 9.32 20.31 11.39
CA ILE A 325 8.30 19.29 11.60
C ILE A 325 7.94 19.24 13.08
N ARG A 326 6.63 19.21 13.36
CA ARG A 326 6.08 19.09 14.74
C ARG A 326 4.98 18.05 14.75
N ASP A 327 4.90 17.31 15.84
CA ASP A 327 3.79 16.42 16.15
C ASP A 327 2.87 17.13 17.15
N GLU A 328 1.70 17.52 16.70
CA GLU A 328 0.66 18.20 17.47
C GLU A 328 -0.54 17.27 17.74
N SER A 329 -0.35 15.95 17.57
CA SER A 329 -1.39 14.95 17.75
C SER A 329 -1.91 14.93 19.19
N THR A 330 -3.24 14.83 19.32
CA THR A 330 -3.95 14.58 20.58
C THR A 330 -4.76 13.28 20.41
N ASP A 331 -6.09 13.35 20.43
CA ASP A 331 -6.98 12.22 20.11
C ASP A 331 -6.99 11.93 18.60
N LYS A 332 -6.63 12.94 17.79
CA LYS A 332 -6.48 12.84 16.35
C LYS A 332 -5.03 13.05 15.95
N VAL A 333 -4.61 12.38 14.91
CA VAL A 333 -3.29 12.60 14.30
C VAL A 333 -3.24 14.01 13.73
N ARG A 334 -2.17 14.74 14.03
CA ARG A 334 -1.87 16.04 13.45
C ARG A 334 -0.36 16.25 13.40
N ILE A 335 0.24 15.95 12.25
CA ILE A 335 1.66 16.18 12.02
C ILE A 335 1.79 17.42 11.14
N VAL A 336 2.48 18.43 11.64
CA VAL A 336 2.58 19.76 11.03
C VAL A 336 3.97 19.94 10.46
N MET A 337 4.05 20.29 9.17
CA MET A 337 5.30 20.56 8.45
C MET A 337 5.27 21.98 7.89
N GLU A 338 6.10 22.89 8.43
CA GLU A 338 6.22 24.25 7.90
C GLU A 338 7.10 24.25 6.64
N LEU A 339 6.61 24.86 5.57
CA LEU A 339 7.32 24.96 4.31
C LEU A 339 8.20 26.22 4.25
N LYS A 340 9.33 26.15 3.56
CA LYS A 340 10.18 27.29 3.29
C LYS A 340 9.52 28.21 2.27
N VAL A 341 9.80 29.49 2.37
CA VAL A 341 9.32 30.50 1.41
C VAL A 341 9.75 30.12 -0.01
N GLY A 342 8.77 30.06 -0.94
CA GLY A 342 9.01 29.67 -2.32
C GLY A 342 9.14 28.17 -2.57
N ALA A 343 8.83 27.32 -1.57
CA ALA A 343 8.74 25.88 -1.76
C ALA A 343 7.35 25.50 -2.29
N PHE A 344 7.32 24.60 -3.28
CA PHE A 344 6.07 24.07 -3.81
C PHE A 344 5.60 22.89 -2.96
N GLY A 345 4.49 23.08 -2.23
CA GLY A 345 3.94 22.07 -1.32
C GLY A 345 3.67 20.72 -1.99
N GLU A 346 3.10 20.72 -3.18
CA GLU A 346 2.78 19.49 -3.93
C GLU A 346 4.01 18.66 -4.30
N VAL A 347 5.11 19.32 -4.68
CA VAL A 347 6.37 18.62 -4.99
C VAL A 347 6.92 17.95 -3.74
N ILE A 348 6.83 18.63 -2.59
CA ILE A 348 7.26 18.10 -1.30
C ILE A 348 6.37 16.93 -0.88
N LEU A 349 5.05 17.07 -0.98
CA LEU A 349 4.09 16.02 -0.68
C LEU A 349 4.36 14.75 -1.51
N ASN A 350 4.65 14.91 -2.79
CA ASN A 350 4.98 13.79 -3.66
C ASN A 350 6.32 13.12 -3.31
N GLN A 351 7.31 13.89 -2.87
CA GLN A 351 8.55 13.34 -2.35
C GLN A 351 8.32 12.57 -1.04
N LEU A 352 7.45 13.07 -0.16
CA LEU A 352 7.05 12.41 1.07
C LEU A 352 6.35 11.07 0.78
N TYR A 353 5.40 11.02 -0.14
CA TYR A 353 4.76 9.77 -0.57
C TYR A 353 5.74 8.76 -1.15
N LYS A 354 6.75 9.21 -1.89
CA LYS A 354 7.75 8.34 -2.52
C LYS A 354 8.82 7.83 -1.56
N LEU A 355 9.20 8.62 -0.57
CA LEU A 355 10.36 8.37 0.30
C LEU A 355 10.00 7.94 1.73
N THR A 356 8.72 8.03 2.10
CA THR A 356 8.25 7.73 3.46
C THR A 356 7.03 6.82 3.47
N MET A 357 6.62 6.40 4.66
CA MET A 357 5.42 5.60 4.85
C MET A 357 4.11 6.41 4.82
N MET A 358 4.13 7.69 4.43
CA MET A 358 2.90 8.44 4.12
C MET A 358 2.13 7.83 2.94
N GLN A 359 2.79 7.06 2.09
CA GLN A 359 2.18 6.13 1.16
C GLN A 359 2.72 4.73 1.42
N THR A 360 1.84 3.79 1.64
CA THR A 360 2.18 2.37 1.83
C THR A 360 1.30 1.49 0.96
N SER A 361 1.65 0.22 0.87
CA SER A 361 0.83 -0.75 0.16
C SER A 361 0.47 -1.92 1.06
N PHE A 362 -0.82 -2.21 1.14
CA PHE A 362 -1.36 -3.39 1.81
C PHE A 362 -1.52 -4.52 0.78
N GLY A 363 -0.75 -5.59 0.96
CA GLY A 363 -0.86 -6.78 0.09
C GLY A 363 -2.01 -7.66 0.55
N MET A 364 -3.09 -7.74 -0.22
CA MET A 364 -4.20 -8.66 0.05
C MET A 364 -3.80 -10.09 -0.25
N ASN A 365 -4.07 -10.98 0.69
CA ASN A 365 -3.96 -12.43 0.52
C ASN A 365 -5.04 -13.09 1.36
N MET A 366 -6.19 -13.36 0.76
CA MET A 366 -7.41 -13.78 1.46
C MET A 366 -7.42 -15.30 1.67
N VAL A 367 -6.49 -15.78 2.50
CA VAL A 367 -6.40 -17.20 2.89
C VAL A 367 -7.11 -17.40 4.23
N ALA A 368 -8.05 -18.35 4.27
CA ALA A 368 -8.77 -18.74 5.49
C ALA A 368 -8.96 -20.25 5.55
N LEU A 369 -9.32 -20.76 6.71
CA LEU A 369 -9.66 -22.18 6.90
C LEU A 369 -11.11 -22.41 6.50
N VAL A 370 -11.30 -23.38 5.60
CA VAL A 370 -12.60 -23.90 5.19
C VAL A 370 -12.61 -25.39 5.53
N ASP A 371 -13.46 -25.80 6.44
CA ASP A 371 -13.52 -27.19 6.92
C ASP A 371 -12.14 -27.74 7.35
N GLY A 372 -11.36 -26.92 8.07
CA GLY A 372 -10.01 -27.22 8.55
C GLY A 372 -8.91 -27.19 7.49
N GLN A 373 -9.20 -26.82 6.24
CA GLN A 373 -8.24 -26.73 5.14
C GLN A 373 -7.96 -25.27 4.75
N PRO A 374 -6.71 -24.86 4.59
CA PRO A 374 -6.39 -23.53 4.11
C PRO A 374 -6.76 -23.38 2.64
N ARG A 375 -7.55 -22.35 2.32
CA ARG A 375 -7.95 -22.01 0.95
C ARG A 375 -7.76 -20.55 0.67
N LEU A 376 -7.32 -20.22 -0.55
CA LEU A 376 -7.36 -18.86 -1.07
C LEU A 376 -8.78 -18.60 -1.56
N LEU A 377 -9.42 -17.58 -1.03
CA LEU A 377 -10.83 -17.29 -1.27
C LEU A 377 -10.99 -15.93 -1.96
N ASN A 378 -11.98 -15.78 -2.80
CA ASN A 378 -12.43 -14.51 -3.33
C ASN A 378 -13.53 -13.92 -2.42
N LEU A 379 -13.92 -12.65 -2.67
CA LEU A 379 -14.91 -11.96 -1.86
C LEU A 379 -16.25 -12.73 -1.77
N ARG A 380 -16.76 -13.18 -2.91
CA ARG A 380 -18.04 -13.92 -2.96
C ARG A 380 -17.98 -15.19 -2.11
N GLN A 381 -16.91 -15.98 -2.24
CA GLN A 381 -16.73 -17.22 -1.47
C GLN A 381 -16.72 -16.99 0.05
N ILE A 382 -16.05 -15.91 0.50
CA ILE A 382 -16.04 -15.58 1.94
C ILE A 382 -17.45 -15.30 2.43
N ILE A 383 -18.21 -14.49 1.71
CA ILE A 383 -19.61 -14.16 2.07
C ILE A 383 -20.49 -15.42 2.01
N GLU A 384 -20.34 -16.28 1.00
CA GLU A 384 -21.08 -17.55 0.89
C GLU A 384 -20.84 -18.47 2.09
N TYR A 385 -19.59 -18.66 2.52
CA TYR A 385 -19.28 -19.48 3.69
C TYR A 385 -19.81 -18.87 4.98
N PHE A 386 -19.79 -17.56 5.12
CA PHE A 386 -20.38 -16.86 6.25
C PHE A 386 -21.90 -17.07 6.28
N LEU A 387 -22.61 -16.84 5.18
CA LEU A 387 -24.07 -17.02 5.07
C LEU A 387 -24.48 -18.49 5.29
N ARG A 388 -23.70 -19.44 4.79
CA ARG A 388 -23.91 -20.87 5.05
C ARG A 388 -23.81 -21.17 6.55
N HIS A 389 -22.81 -20.65 7.22
CA HIS A 389 -22.64 -20.79 8.67
C HIS A 389 -23.83 -20.16 9.43
N ARG A 390 -24.26 -18.94 9.04
CA ARG A 390 -25.41 -18.29 9.65
C ARG A 390 -26.70 -19.13 9.52
N ARG A 391 -26.93 -19.68 8.34
CA ARG A 391 -28.06 -20.58 8.11
C ARG A 391 -28.03 -21.79 9.05
N GLU A 392 -26.88 -22.40 9.22
CA GLU A 392 -26.70 -23.52 10.13
C GLU A 392 -26.99 -23.12 11.58
N VAL A 393 -26.44 -21.98 12.02
CA VAL A 393 -26.67 -21.45 13.39
C VAL A 393 -28.17 -21.17 13.64
N VAL A 394 -28.87 -20.54 12.69
CA VAL A 394 -30.31 -20.26 12.82
C VAL A 394 -31.11 -21.56 12.92
N ASN A 395 -30.81 -22.55 12.07
CA ASN A 395 -31.47 -23.86 12.11
C ASN A 395 -31.21 -24.59 13.45
N ARG A 396 -29.94 -24.67 13.89
CA ARG A 396 -29.58 -25.34 15.17
C ARG A 396 -30.21 -24.64 16.37
N ARG A 397 -30.22 -23.30 16.39
CA ARG A 397 -30.89 -22.52 17.41
C ARG A 397 -32.40 -22.83 17.45
N THR A 398 -33.06 -22.89 16.28
CA THR A 398 -34.48 -23.18 16.15
C THR A 398 -34.81 -24.58 16.64
N ILE A 399 -33.97 -25.57 16.29
CA ILE A 399 -34.11 -26.95 16.77
C ILE A 399 -33.96 -27.02 18.30
N PHE A 400 -32.97 -26.33 18.87
CA PHE A 400 -32.78 -26.29 20.31
C PHE A 400 -33.97 -25.66 21.04
N ARG A 401 -34.47 -24.52 20.54
CA ARG A 401 -35.65 -23.85 21.08
C ARG A 401 -36.91 -24.71 20.95
N LEU A 402 -37.06 -25.39 19.83
CA LEU A 402 -38.17 -26.33 19.63
C LEU A 402 -38.10 -27.49 20.63
N LYS A 403 -36.93 -28.11 20.82
CA LYS A 403 -36.72 -29.17 21.81
C LYS A 403 -37.10 -28.68 23.22
N LYS A 404 -36.55 -27.52 23.64
CA LYS A 404 -36.86 -26.92 24.94
C LYS A 404 -38.35 -26.57 25.12
N ASN A 405 -39.03 -26.09 24.05
CA ASN A 405 -40.43 -25.81 24.09
C ASN A 405 -41.27 -27.11 24.08
N ARG A 406 -40.87 -28.17 23.38
CA ARG A 406 -41.47 -29.48 23.48
C ARG A 406 -41.42 -30.04 24.90
N ASP A 407 -40.25 -29.97 25.55
CA ASP A 407 -40.11 -30.43 26.95
C ASP A 407 -41.01 -29.65 27.90
N LYS A 408 -41.04 -28.31 27.74
CA LYS A 408 -41.90 -27.42 28.53
C LYS A 408 -43.38 -27.65 28.22
N GLY A 409 -43.72 -27.74 26.95
CA GLY A 409 -45.08 -27.99 26.48
C GLY A 409 -45.63 -29.32 27.03
N HIS A 410 -44.86 -30.37 26.96
CA HIS A 410 -45.19 -31.70 27.47
C HIS A 410 -45.52 -31.69 28.98
N LEU A 411 -44.71 -30.95 29.77
CA LEU A 411 -44.99 -30.77 31.21
C LEU A 411 -46.29 -29.99 31.45
N LEU A 412 -46.52 -28.87 30.72
CA LEU A 412 -47.74 -28.06 30.85
C LEU A 412 -48.97 -28.85 30.40
N GLU A 413 -48.86 -29.66 29.37
CA GLU A 413 -49.90 -30.53 28.85
C GLU A 413 -50.37 -31.53 29.89
N GLY A 414 -49.45 -32.26 30.52
CA GLY A 414 -49.74 -33.15 31.62
C GLY A 414 -50.40 -32.44 32.81
N GLN A 415 -49.93 -31.23 33.17
CA GLN A 415 -50.58 -30.43 34.21
C GLN A 415 -51.99 -29.96 33.86
N ALA A 416 -52.21 -29.61 32.57
CA ALA A 416 -53.54 -29.22 32.07
C ALA A 416 -54.54 -30.40 32.12
N VAL A 417 -54.07 -31.60 31.75
CA VAL A 417 -54.87 -32.84 31.88
C VAL A 417 -55.21 -33.13 33.33
N ALA A 418 -54.24 -32.96 34.24
CA ALA A 418 -54.50 -33.18 35.68
C ALA A 418 -55.49 -32.15 36.26
N LEU A 419 -55.43 -30.89 35.83
CA LEU A 419 -56.35 -29.86 36.31
C LEU A 419 -57.76 -30.04 35.75
N SER A 420 -57.90 -30.54 34.52
CA SER A 420 -59.23 -30.89 33.93
C SER A 420 -59.92 -32.05 34.66
N ASN A 421 -59.17 -32.92 35.31
CA ASN A 421 -59.60 -34.10 35.98
C ASN A 421 -59.22 -34.14 37.51
N ILE A 422 -59.15 -32.99 38.14
CA ILE A 422 -58.50 -32.84 39.46
C ILE A 422 -59.04 -33.71 40.52
N ASP A 423 -60.41 -33.87 40.61
CA ASP A 423 -61.08 -34.68 41.62
C ASP A 423 -60.66 -36.17 41.52
N GLU A 424 -60.59 -36.66 40.27
CA GLU A 424 -60.24 -38.06 40.06
C GLU A 424 -58.69 -38.28 40.33
N PHE A 425 -57.86 -37.33 39.99
CA PHE A 425 -56.44 -37.37 40.34
C PHE A 425 -56.24 -37.40 41.85
N ILE A 426 -56.91 -36.54 42.59
CA ILE A 426 -56.87 -36.53 44.06
C ILE A 426 -57.34 -37.86 44.64
N ALA A 427 -58.41 -38.44 44.08
CA ALA A 427 -58.91 -39.72 44.50
C ALA A 427 -57.89 -40.85 44.30
N VAL A 428 -57.24 -40.93 43.13
CA VAL A 428 -56.21 -41.92 42.81
C VAL A 428 -55.03 -41.74 43.74
N ILE A 429 -54.49 -40.53 43.93
CA ILE A 429 -53.35 -40.25 44.78
C ILE A 429 -53.62 -40.60 46.27
N LYS A 430 -54.84 -40.27 46.79
CA LYS A 430 -55.18 -40.57 48.17
C LYS A 430 -55.36 -42.06 48.47
N ASN A 431 -55.84 -42.82 47.46
CA ASN A 431 -56.09 -44.26 47.62
C ASN A 431 -54.85 -45.12 47.38
N ALA A 432 -53.81 -44.55 46.79
CA ALA A 432 -52.54 -45.27 46.51
C ALA A 432 -51.71 -45.42 47.81
N PRO A 433 -51.20 -46.63 48.10
CA PRO A 433 -50.36 -46.88 49.30
C PRO A 433 -48.97 -46.27 49.25
N THR A 434 -48.44 -46.02 48.05
CA THR A 434 -47.16 -45.39 47.83
C THR A 434 -47.16 -44.47 46.60
N PRO A 435 -46.31 -43.45 46.54
CA PRO A 435 -46.21 -42.58 45.35
C PRO A 435 -45.89 -43.33 44.06
N ALA A 436 -45.12 -44.41 44.10
CA ALA A 436 -44.79 -45.24 42.95
C ALA A 436 -46.03 -45.94 42.38
N ILE A 437 -46.96 -46.44 43.29
CA ILE A 437 -48.20 -47.07 42.86
C ILE A 437 -49.15 -45.99 42.29
N ALA A 438 -49.23 -44.78 42.92
CA ALA A 438 -49.98 -43.70 42.37
C ALA A 438 -49.55 -43.35 40.92
N LYS A 439 -48.28 -43.26 40.74
CA LYS A 439 -47.65 -43.01 39.39
C LYS A 439 -48.08 -44.05 38.36
N GLN A 440 -47.99 -45.33 38.71
CA GLN A 440 -48.37 -46.42 37.82
C GLN A 440 -49.85 -46.39 37.48
N GLN A 441 -50.71 -46.08 38.45
CA GLN A 441 -52.14 -45.98 38.24
C GLN A 441 -52.55 -44.81 37.35
N LEU A 442 -51.91 -43.65 37.52
CA LEU A 442 -52.13 -42.48 36.72
C LEU A 442 -51.68 -42.67 35.27
N MET A 443 -50.57 -43.39 35.06
CA MET A 443 -50.05 -43.71 33.68
C MET A 443 -50.86 -44.81 32.96
N ALA A 444 -51.46 -45.73 33.72
CA ALA A 444 -52.17 -46.83 33.10
C ALA A 444 -53.59 -46.44 32.60
N ARG A 445 -54.04 -45.26 32.93
CA ARG A 445 -55.36 -44.76 32.57
C ARG A 445 -55.30 -43.65 31.53
N GLY A 446 -56.26 -43.65 30.56
CA GLY A 446 -56.47 -42.52 29.65
C GLY A 446 -57.32 -41.43 30.33
N TRP A 447 -57.00 -40.16 30.03
CA TRP A 447 -57.59 -38.99 30.65
C TRP A 447 -58.20 -38.07 29.57
N GLU A 448 -59.39 -37.52 29.85
CA GLU A 448 -60.04 -36.56 28.94
C GLU A 448 -59.56 -35.14 29.26
N SER A 449 -59.23 -34.35 28.22
CA SER A 449 -58.95 -32.93 28.38
C SER A 449 -59.35 -32.17 27.12
N ALA A 450 -60.50 -31.48 27.18
CA ALA A 450 -61.02 -30.73 26.07
C ALA A 450 -60.01 -29.65 25.53
N LEU A 451 -59.21 -29.05 26.39
CA LEU A 451 -58.22 -28.04 25.99
C LEU A 451 -57.10 -28.68 25.16
N VAL A 452 -56.53 -29.79 25.67
CA VAL A 452 -55.43 -30.49 24.98
C VAL A 452 -55.92 -31.05 23.65
N GLN A 453 -57.12 -31.67 23.67
CA GLN A 453 -57.75 -32.15 22.41
C GLN A 453 -57.97 -31.02 21.40
N SER A 454 -58.48 -29.83 21.84
CA SER A 454 -58.75 -28.70 20.92
C SER A 454 -57.50 -28.10 20.32
N LEU A 455 -56.37 -28.05 21.04
CA LEU A 455 -55.10 -27.53 20.54
C LEU A 455 -54.40 -28.50 19.62
N LEU A 456 -54.41 -29.79 19.94
CA LEU A 456 -53.75 -30.83 19.12
C LEU A 456 -54.63 -31.22 17.91
N ALA A 457 -55.96 -31.05 17.93
CA ALA A 457 -56.84 -31.29 16.76
C ALA A 457 -56.64 -30.26 15.62
N ASN A 458 -56.07 -29.11 15.91
CA ASN A 458 -55.75 -28.08 14.90
C ASN A 458 -54.38 -28.24 14.28
N VAL A 459 -53.67 -29.33 14.52
CA VAL A 459 -52.31 -29.58 14.06
C VAL A 459 -52.31 -30.78 13.13
N ASP A 460 -51.62 -30.67 11.99
CA ASP A 460 -51.55 -31.74 10.98
C ASP A 460 -50.86 -33.00 11.54
N ASP A 461 -49.87 -32.88 12.43
CA ASP A 461 -49.17 -33.98 13.06
C ASP A 461 -48.83 -33.67 14.53
N PRO A 462 -49.61 -34.13 15.49
CA PRO A 462 -49.39 -33.94 16.92
C PRO A 462 -48.03 -34.48 17.40
N SER A 463 -47.46 -35.48 16.74
CA SER A 463 -46.20 -36.07 17.11
C SER A 463 -45.02 -35.07 16.99
N LEU A 464 -45.17 -34.06 16.15
CA LEU A 464 -44.17 -33.01 15.96
C LEU A 464 -44.09 -32.04 17.19
N TYR A 465 -45.06 -32.05 18.05
CA TYR A 465 -45.13 -31.22 19.27
C TYR A 465 -44.64 -31.95 20.53
N MET A 466 -44.38 -33.26 20.44
CA MET A 466 -43.93 -34.07 21.53
C MET A 466 -42.38 -34.15 21.59
N PRO A 467 -41.81 -34.29 22.79
CA PRO A 467 -40.39 -34.61 22.94
C PRO A 467 -40.05 -35.95 22.24
N THR A 468 -38.82 -36.07 21.68
CA THR A 468 -38.41 -37.24 20.91
C THR A 468 -38.12 -38.48 21.76
N ASP A 469 -37.92 -38.28 23.06
CA ASP A 469 -37.46 -39.33 23.98
C ASP A 469 -38.61 -39.98 24.80
N ILE A 470 -39.88 -39.76 24.40
CA ILE A 470 -41.03 -40.30 25.13
C ILE A 470 -41.37 -41.73 24.64
N PRO A 471 -41.67 -42.66 25.56
CA PRO A 471 -42.10 -44.00 25.22
C PRO A 471 -43.36 -44.02 24.32
N ALA A 472 -43.38 -44.96 23.38
CA ALA A 472 -44.53 -45.14 22.49
C ALA A 472 -45.76 -45.44 23.30
N GLY A 473 -46.91 -44.75 23.02
CA GLY A 473 -48.17 -44.91 23.70
C GLY A 473 -48.49 -43.82 24.70
N CYS A 474 -47.58 -42.81 24.91
CA CYS A 474 -47.90 -41.61 25.65
C CYS A 474 -48.50 -40.51 24.73
N GLY A 475 -49.29 -39.57 25.23
CA GLY A 475 -49.93 -38.53 24.45
C GLY A 475 -51.41 -38.84 24.12
N LEU A 476 -51.98 -38.12 23.15
CA LEU A 476 -53.35 -38.28 22.70
C LEU A 476 -53.47 -39.54 21.84
N ASP A 477 -54.38 -40.46 22.20
CA ASP A 477 -54.69 -41.63 21.40
C ASP A 477 -55.73 -41.36 20.32
N LYS A 478 -56.08 -42.39 19.51
CA LYS A 478 -57.08 -42.28 18.46
C LYS A 478 -58.51 -42.12 18.96
N GLU A 479 -58.73 -42.43 20.26
CA GLU A 479 -60.04 -42.36 20.95
C GLU A 479 -60.22 -41.01 21.63
N GLY A 480 -59.20 -40.14 21.58
CA GLY A 480 -59.19 -38.81 22.20
C GLY A 480 -58.80 -38.80 23.67
N LEU A 481 -58.33 -39.91 24.22
CA LEU A 481 -57.81 -39.99 25.58
C LEU A 481 -56.29 -39.72 25.65
N TYR A 482 -55.90 -38.99 26.67
CA TYR A 482 -54.50 -38.60 26.88
C TYR A 482 -53.82 -39.57 27.85
N HIS A 483 -52.73 -40.19 27.41
CA HIS A 483 -51.88 -41.07 28.21
C HIS A 483 -50.67 -40.33 28.76
N LEU A 484 -50.55 -40.27 30.08
CA LEU A 484 -49.45 -39.57 30.76
C LEU A 484 -48.11 -40.30 30.65
N SER A 485 -47.06 -39.56 30.49
CA SER A 485 -45.69 -40.06 30.56
C SER A 485 -45.21 -40.06 32.01
N GLU A 486 -44.10 -40.78 32.25
CA GLU A 486 -43.47 -40.84 33.57
C GLU A 486 -43.04 -39.45 34.06
N VAL A 487 -42.47 -38.62 33.17
CA VAL A 487 -42.02 -37.25 33.46
C VAL A 487 -43.19 -36.35 33.85
N GLN A 488 -44.34 -36.49 33.14
CA GLN A 488 -45.53 -35.73 33.44
C GLN A 488 -46.13 -36.13 34.78
N THR A 489 -46.23 -37.43 35.08
CA THR A 489 -46.76 -37.91 36.37
C THR A 489 -45.88 -37.50 37.53
N ASP A 490 -44.57 -37.49 37.42
CA ASP A 490 -43.67 -36.95 38.44
C ASP A 490 -43.86 -35.44 38.65
N ALA A 491 -44.09 -34.67 37.61
CA ALA A 491 -44.38 -33.23 37.69
C ALA A 491 -45.71 -32.98 38.37
N ILE A 492 -46.74 -33.77 38.05
CA ILE A 492 -48.08 -33.69 38.66
C ILE A 492 -47.98 -34.01 40.16
N LEU A 493 -47.36 -35.10 40.59
CA LEU A 493 -47.17 -35.47 41.97
C LEU A 493 -46.40 -34.44 42.81
N ARG A 494 -45.54 -33.65 42.15
CA ARG A 494 -44.82 -32.52 42.79
C ARG A 494 -45.57 -31.19 42.70
N MET A 495 -46.71 -31.14 42.07
CA MET A 495 -47.46 -29.89 41.87
C MET A 495 -47.91 -29.29 43.21
N ALA A 496 -47.59 -28.00 43.41
CA ALA A 496 -48.03 -27.28 44.61
C ALA A 496 -49.56 -27.03 44.60
N LEU A 497 -50.21 -27.22 45.77
CA LEU A 497 -51.63 -26.96 45.88
C LEU A 497 -52.09 -25.55 45.50
N GLN A 498 -51.16 -24.59 45.54
CA GLN A 498 -51.36 -23.21 45.05
C GLN A 498 -51.76 -23.15 43.57
N LYS A 499 -51.24 -24.06 42.74
CA LYS A 499 -51.56 -24.12 41.31
C LYS A 499 -52.97 -24.60 40.99
N LEU A 500 -53.71 -25.04 42.00
CA LEU A 500 -55.10 -25.44 41.85
C LEU A 500 -56.09 -24.28 41.95
N THR A 501 -55.63 -23.07 42.27
CA THR A 501 -56.51 -21.87 42.29
C THR A 501 -56.84 -21.45 40.84
N GLY A 502 -58.06 -20.91 40.63
CA GLY A 502 -58.56 -20.55 39.31
C GLY A 502 -57.62 -19.63 38.51
N LEU A 503 -57.02 -18.59 39.14
CA LEU A 503 -56.11 -17.68 38.50
C LEU A 503 -54.83 -18.37 38.03
N GLU A 504 -54.33 -19.34 38.79
CA GLU A 504 -53.13 -20.10 38.37
C GLU A 504 -53.44 -21.14 37.28
N GLN A 505 -54.66 -21.67 37.25
CA GLN A 505 -55.17 -22.52 36.17
C GLN A 505 -55.24 -21.74 34.82
N ASP A 506 -55.84 -20.55 34.85
CA ASP A 506 -55.93 -19.70 33.66
C ASP A 506 -54.55 -19.32 33.13
N LYS A 507 -53.59 -19.02 34.02
CA LYS A 507 -52.20 -18.74 33.67
C LYS A 507 -51.52 -19.96 33.05
N LEU A 508 -51.73 -21.15 33.62
CA LEU A 508 -51.13 -22.37 33.09
C LEU A 508 -51.69 -22.67 31.69
N TYR A 509 -52.97 -22.47 31.47
CA TYR A 509 -53.59 -22.63 30.16
C TYR A 509 -53.09 -21.61 29.16
N GLN A 510 -52.83 -20.38 29.59
CA GLN A 510 -52.26 -19.37 28.72
C GLN A 510 -50.81 -19.71 28.40
N ASP A 511 -49.98 -20.09 29.40
CA ASP A 511 -48.59 -20.52 29.20
C ASP A 511 -48.49 -21.71 28.22
N TYR A 512 -49.45 -22.66 28.28
CA TYR A 512 -49.53 -23.79 27.36
C TYR A 512 -49.82 -23.34 25.91
N ARG A 513 -50.82 -22.43 25.77
CA ARG A 513 -51.15 -21.84 24.45
C ARG A 513 -49.97 -21.09 23.84
N ASP A 514 -49.28 -20.29 24.66
CA ASP A 514 -48.14 -19.51 24.21
C ASP A 514 -46.98 -20.43 23.75
N VAL A 515 -46.71 -21.49 24.51
CA VAL A 515 -45.68 -22.49 24.17
C VAL A 515 -46.06 -23.24 22.89
N HIS A 516 -47.37 -23.60 22.74
CA HIS A 516 -47.87 -24.27 21.57
C HIS A 516 -47.74 -23.39 20.31
N ALA A 517 -48.13 -22.10 20.41
CA ALA A 517 -47.96 -21.15 19.32
C ALA A 517 -46.46 -20.95 18.94
N ALA A 518 -45.58 -20.89 19.96
CA ALA A 518 -44.12 -20.80 19.73
C ALA A 518 -43.57 -22.05 19.03
N MET A 519 -44.06 -23.25 19.38
CA MET A 519 -43.69 -24.50 18.69
C MET A 519 -44.15 -24.49 17.23
N ALA A 520 -45.39 -24.04 16.96
CA ALA A 520 -45.91 -23.91 15.60
C ALA A 520 -45.04 -22.97 14.74
N ASP A 521 -44.62 -21.81 15.28
CA ASP A 521 -43.74 -20.87 14.60
C ASP A 521 -42.36 -21.47 14.33
N LEU A 522 -41.77 -22.14 15.31
CA LEU A 522 -40.47 -22.80 15.17
C LEU A 522 -40.51 -23.94 14.14
N LEU A 523 -41.59 -24.71 14.06
CA LEU A 523 -41.81 -25.75 13.06
C LEU A 523 -41.96 -25.14 11.66
N ASP A 524 -42.70 -24.05 11.55
CA ASP A 524 -42.86 -23.31 10.29
C ASP A 524 -41.52 -22.74 9.78
N ILE A 525 -40.68 -22.25 10.68
CA ILE A 525 -39.33 -21.79 10.34
C ILE A 525 -38.46 -22.94 9.76
N LEU A 526 -38.54 -24.13 10.39
CA LEU A 526 -37.76 -25.29 9.92
C LEU A 526 -38.31 -25.88 8.62
N ALA A 527 -39.59 -25.77 8.36
CA ALA A 527 -40.27 -26.28 7.17
C ALA A 527 -40.05 -25.39 5.94
N LYS A 528 -39.86 -24.07 6.13
CA LYS A 528 -39.79 -23.08 5.05
C LYS A 528 -38.41 -22.41 4.99
N PRO A 529 -37.57 -22.73 4.02
CA PRO A 529 -36.26 -22.10 3.87
C PRO A 529 -36.31 -20.58 3.75
N GLU A 530 -37.40 -20.02 3.19
CA GLU A 530 -37.60 -18.58 3.03
C GLU A 530 -37.71 -17.87 4.38
N ARG A 531 -38.31 -18.54 5.40
CA ARG A 531 -38.38 -18.01 6.77
C ARG A 531 -36.98 -17.88 7.40
N VAL A 532 -36.11 -18.87 7.17
CA VAL A 532 -34.73 -18.83 7.65
C VAL A 532 -33.98 -17.67 6.99
N LEU A 533 -34.16 -17.46 5.68
CA LEU A 533 -33.54 -16.34 4.96
C LEU A 533 -34.05 -14.99 5.47
N ALA A 534 -35.36 -14.88 5.75
CA ALA A 534 -35.95 -13.66 6.31
C ALA A 534 -35.37 -13.33 7.69
N ILE A 535 -35.20 -14.32 8.57
CA ILE A 535 -34.55 -14.13 9.89
C ILE A 535 -33.09 -13.68 9.73
N MET A 536 -32.36 -14.29 8.80
CA MET A 536 -30.96 -13.88 8.54
C MET A 536 -30.89 -12.45 8.01
N ASP A 537 -31.81 -12.05 7.14
CA ASP A 537 -31.85 -10.69 6.59
C ASP A 537 -32.18 -9.66 7.68
N GLU A 538 -33.13 -9.96 8.54
CA GLU A 538 -33.51 -9.12 9.69
C GLU A 538 -32.36 -8.96 10.68
N GLU A 539 -31.68 -10.06 11.05
CA GLU A 539 -30.51 -10.02 11.95
C GLU A 539 -29.35 -9.20 11.36
N LEU A 540 -29.11 -9.30 10.06
CA LEU A 540 -28.08 -8.51 9.37
C LEU A 540 -28.49 -7.03 9.30
N ALA A 541 -29.75 -6.73 9.04
CA ALA A 541 -30.27 -5.36 9.03
C ALA A 541 -30.17 -4.70 10.42
N GLU A 542 -30.56 -5.43 11.48
CA GLU A 542 -30.44 -4.97 12.87
C GLU A 542 -28.98 -4.70 13.24
N LEU A 543 -28.05 -5.57 12.81
CA LEU A 543 -26.62 -5.41 13.04
C LEU A 543 -26.09 -4.11 12.41
N ALA A 544 -26.46 -3.84 11.15
CA ALA A 544 -26.06 -2.61 10.47
C ALA A 544 -26.69 -1.37 11.11
N ALA A 545 -27.97 -1.44 11.52
CA ALA A 545 -28.65 -0.33 12.17
C ALA A 545 -28.07 -0.01 13.56
N THR A 546 -27.58 -1.02 14.28
CA THR A 546 -27.08 -0.86 15.67
C THR A 546 -25.62 -0.44 15.74
N TYR A 547 -24.78 -0.94 14.84
CA TYR A 547 -23.31 -0.80 14.88
C TYR A 547 -22.71 -0.19 13.62
N GLY A 548 -23.51 0.07 12.57
CA GLY A 548 -23.04 0.70 11.33
C GLY A 548 -22.55 2.12 11.59
N ASP A 549 -21.47 2.48 10.94
CA ASP A 549 -20.88 3.81 10.94
C ASP A 549 -20.45 4.22 9.52
N GLU A 550 -20.06 5.47 9.38
CA GLU A 550 -19.52 5.98 8.11
C GLU A 550 -18.15 5.40 7.81
N ARG A 551 -17.81 5.35 6.53
CA ARG A 551 -16.50 4.97 6.04
C ARG A 551 -15.44 5.93 6.57
N ARG A 552 -14.32 5.41 7.06
CA ARG A 552 -13.16 6.18 7.51
C ARG A 552 -12.14 6.42 6.41
N SER A 553 -11.95 5.44 5.51
CA SER A 553 -11.00 5.55 4.40
C SER A 553 -11.68 6.17 3.19
N GLU A 554 -11.12 7.26 2.66
CA GLU A 554 -11.55 7.89 1.42
C GLU A 554 -11.12 7.05 0.20
N ILE A 555 -11.91 7.08 -0.88
CA ILE A 555 -11.59 6.38 -2.12
C ILE A 555 -11.27 7.41 -3.19
N ASP A 556 -10.03 7.43 -3.64
CA ASP A 556 -9.59 8.21 -4.79
C ASP A 556 -9.54 7.33 -6.04
N ASN A 557 -10.48 7.58 -6.95
CA ASN A 557 -10.60 6.89 -8.23
C ASN A 557 -9.71 7.48 -9.33
N SER A 558 -8.92 8.52 -9.02
CA SER A 558 -8.00 9.08 -10.00
C SER A 558 -7.01 7.99 -10.45
N THR A 559 -7.04 7.73 -11.73
CA THR A 559 -6.35 6.64 -12.39
C THR A 559 -4.85 6.91 -12.47
N ASP A 560 -4.06 6.40 -11.63
CA ASP A 560 -2.80 5.72 -11.91
C ASP A 560 -1.97 5.51 -10.62
N PRO A 561 -1.71 4.27 -10.19
CA PRO A 561 -0.74 4.05 -9.11
C PRO A 561 0.71 4.36 -9.51
N ASN A 562 0.98 4.61 -10.77
CA ASN A 562 2.25 5.14 -11.28
C ASN A 562 2.19 6.66 -11.41
N PHE A 563 2.01 7.34 -10.30
CA PHE A 563 2.14 8.79 -10.21
C PHE A 563 3.49 9.23 -10.82
N ASN A 564 3.43 9.95 -11.94
CA ASN A 564 4.60 10.56 -12.55
C ASN A 564 4.72 11.99 -12.03
N PRO A 565 5.81 12.37 -11.33
CA PRO A 565 6.03 13.75 -10.89
C PRO A 565 5.96 14.77 -12.03
N LEU A 566 6.04 14.32 -13.26
CA LEU A 566 5.96 15.14 -14.47
C LEU A 566 4.54 15.67 -14.73
N ASP A 567 3.49 15.04 -14.19
CA ASP A 567 2.11 15.47 -14.44
C ASP A 567 1.77 16.84 -13.82
N PHE A 568 2.60 17.31 -12.87
CA PHE A 568 2.47 18.61 -12.18
C PHE A 568 3.52 19.63 -12.59
N VAL A 569 4.43 19.28 -13.47
CA VAL A 569 5.40 20.20 -14.06
C VAL A 569 4.86 20.67 -15.40
N ALA A 570 4.75 21.99 -15.59
CA ALA A 570 4.35 22.54 -16.89
C ALA A 570 5.27 21.97 -17.98
N ASN A 571 4.65 21.41 -19.04
CA ASN A 571 5.40 20.88 -20.17
C ASN A 571 5.83 22.04 -21.07
N GLU A 572 7.02 22.56 -20.81
CA GLU A 572 7.57 23.71 -21.54
C GLU A 572 9.04 23.50 -21.89
N ASN A 573 9.47 24.20 -22.93
CA ASN A 573 10.87 24.22 -23.30
C ASN A 573 11.59 25.32 -22.50
N VAL A 574 12.70 24.93 -21.85
CA VAL A 574 13.54 25.81 -21.04
C VAL A 574 14.95 25.84 -21.56
N VAL A 575 15.62 26.96 -21.42
CA VAL A 575 17.05 27.10 -21.72
C VAL A 575 17.86 26.66 -20.52
N VAL A 576 18.69 25.66 -20.67
CA VAL A 576 19.63 25.18 -19.64
C VAL A 576 21.00 25.71 -19.95
N THR A 577 21.67 26.27 -18.93
CA THR A 577 23.07 26.73 -19.05
C THR A 577 23.94 25.98 -18.06
N LEU A 578 25.11 25.52 -18.54
CA LEU A 578 26.14 24.85 -17.76
C LEU A 578 27.42 25.65 -17.85
N SER A 579 28.01 26.00 -16.71
CA SER A 579 29.29 26.70 -16.69
C SER A 579 30.48 25.75 -16.55
N ARG A 580 31.68 26.21 -16.87
CA ARG A 580 32.93 25.44 -16.80
C ARG A 580 33.26 24.96 -15.37
N GLU A 581 32.88 25.72 -14.35
CA GLU A 581 33.01 25.34 -12.95
C GLU A 581 31.89 24.40 -12.48
N GLY A 582 30.94 24.04 -13.38
CA GLY A 582 29.83 23.11 -13.09
C GLY A 582 28.63 23.75 -12.42
N TYR A 583 28.35 25.03 -12.66
CA TYR A 583 27.09 25.66 -12.24
C TYR A 583 26.03 25.47 -13.32
N ILE A 584 24.86 24.96 -12.92
CA ILE A 584 23.73 24.69 -13.81
C ILE A 584 22.50 25.46 -13.37
N LYS A 585 21.75 25.97 -14.32
CA LYS A 585 20.43 26.61 -14.11
C LYS A 585 19.56 26.45 -15.34
N ARG A 586 18.26 26.59 -15.16
CA ARG A 586 17.28 26.69 -16.24
C ARG A 586 16.63 28.07 -16.24
N LEU A 587 16.21 28.54 -17.42
CA LEU A 587 15.50 29.81 -17.62
C LEU A 587 14.34 29.55 -18.56
N ALA A 588 13.25 30.31 -18.41
CA ALA A 588 12.16 30.27 -19.37
C ALA A 588 12.64 30.79 -20.74
N LEU A 589 12.19 30.17 -21.83
CA LEU A 589 12.58 30.55 -23.20
C LEU A 589 12.23 32.04 -23.48
N THR A 590 11.16 32.54 -22.87
CA THR A 590 10.66 33.92 -22.98
C THR A 590 11.62 34.99 -22.45
N GLU A 591 12.54 34.64 -21.54
CA GLU A 591 13.55 35.57 -21.01
C GLU A 591 14.71 35.86 -21.99
N TYR A 592 14.83 35.12 -23.07
CA TYR A 592 15.84 35.28 -24.13
C TYR A 592 15.30 36.04 -25.35
N GLN A 593 14.56 37.17 -25.16
CA GLN A 593 14.10 38.01 -26.25
C GLN A 593 15.25 38.70 -27.01
N GLU A 594 15.15 38.75 -28.33
CA GLU A 594 16.10 39.35 -29.26
C GLU A 594 16.38 40.83 -29.03
N GLN A 595 17.66 41.22 -29.19
CA GLN A 595 18.04 42.62 -29.37
C GLN A 595 18.36 42.91 -30.84
N ARG A 596 17.71 43.91 -31.42
CA ARG A 596 17.98 44.40 -32.79
C ARG A 596 19.42 44.90 -32.94
N ARG A 597 19.98 44.76 -34.14
CA ARG A 597 21.33 45.21 -34.55
C ARG A 597 21.73 46.56 -33.94
N GLY A 598 22.95 46.64 -33.33
CA GLY A 598 23.58 47.86 -32.83
C GLY A 598 23.55 48.03 -31.32
N GLY A 599 23.02 47.06 -30.50
CA GLY A 599 23.05 47.13 -29.06
C GLY A 599 24.42 46.72 -28.52
N THR A 600 24.99 47.53 -27.62
CA THR A 600 26.11 47.12 -26.77
C THR A 600 25.73 45.88 -25.99
N GLY A 601 26.42 44.75 -26.17
CA GLY A 601 26.19 43.46 -25.52
C GLY A 601 25.97 43.61 -24.01
N LYS A 602 24.89 43.00 -23.50
CA LYS A 602 24.64 42.95 -22.05
C LYS A 602 25.47 41.82 -21.45
N ARG A 603 26.19 42.09 -20.36
CA ARG A 603 26.91 41.06 -19.58
C ARG A 603 25.91 39.95 -19.16
N ALA A 604 26.20 38.75 -19.57
CA ALA A 604 25.27 37.61 -19.45
C ALA A 604 25.17 36.96 -18.04
N ALA A 605 25.95 37.32 -17.07
CA ALA A 605 25.81 37.00 -15.64
C ALA A 605 26.92 37.70 -14.81
N LYS A 606 26.64 38.05 -13.55
CA LYS A 606 27.70 38.24 -12.55
C LYS A 606 28.23 36.85 -12.19
N MET A 607 29.19 36.33 -12.98
CA MET A 607 29.90 35.12 -12.64
C MET A 607 31.08 35.43 -11.70
N LYS A 608 31.59 34.39 -11.01
CA LYS A 608 32.83 34.51 -10.25
C LYS A 608 33.93 34.84 -11.25
N GLU A 609 34.89 35.65 -10.90
CA GLU A 609 36.03 35.94 -11.75
C GLU A 609 36.63 34.62 -12.28
N GLY A 610 36.59 34.38 -13.60
CA GLY A 610 37.13 33.22 -14.28
C GLY A 610 36.16 32.10 -14.66
N ASP A 611 34.86 32.11 -14.27
CA ASP A 611 33.87 31.10 -14.70
C ASP A 611 33.18 31.55 -15.99
N VAL A 612 32.90 30.60 -16.89
CA VAL A 612 32.37 30.85 -18.24
C VAL A 612 31.27 29.83 -18.52
N ILE A 613 30.22 30.26 -19.23
CA ILE A 613 29.22 29.34 -19.72
C ILE A 613 29.83 28.46 -20.81
N GLU A 614 29.85 27.17 -20.58
CA GLU A 614 30.43 26.18 -21.48
C GLU A 614 29.40 25.59 -22.43
N GLN A 615 28.18 25.36 -21.94
CA GLN A 615 27.09 24.80 -22.74
C GLN A 615 25.77 25.57 -22.48
N VAL A 616 25.05 25.78 -23.59
CA VAL A 616 23.67 26.29 -23.60
C VAL A 616 22.87 25.40 -24.53
N PHE A 617 21.75 24.88 -24.02
CA PHE A 617 20.86 24.02 -24.84
C PHE A 617 19.43 24.17 -24.37
N VAL A 618 18.50 23.89 -25.29
CA VAL A 618 17.08 23.84 -25.01
C VAL A 618 16.73 22.42 -24.57
N ALA A 619 15.97 22.30 -23.50
CA ALA A 619 15.47 21.03 -23.02
C ALA A 619 14.01 21.17 -22.60
N ASN A 620 13.24 20.11 -22.77
CA ASN A 620 11.86 20.05 -22.29
C ASN A 620 11.86 19.72 -20.79
N THR A 621 11.01 20.38 -20.01
CA THR A 621 10.88 20.16 -18.55
C THR A 621 10.57 18.71 -18.19
N HIS A 622 9.87 17.97 -19.07
CA HIS A 622 9.57 16.55 -18.91
C HIS A 622 10.70 15.63 -19.39
N GLY A 623 11.72 16.19 -20.03
CA GLY A 623 12.88 15.46 -20.51
C GLY A 623 13.93 15.18 -19.45
N LYS A 624 14.99 14.50 -19.86
CA LYS A 624 16.18 14.23 -19.07
C LYS A 624 17.42 14.86 -19.71
N VAL A 625 18.39 15.19 -18.88
CA VAL A 625 19.73 15.55 -19.33
C VAL A 625 20.68 14.43 -18.94
N LEU A 626 21.32 13.83 -19.91
CA LEU A 626 22.43 12.89 -19.72
C LEU A 626 23.71 13.68 -19.54
N CYS A 627 24.26 13.68 -18.33
CA CYS A 627 25.47 14.39 -17.96
C CYS A 627 26.65 13.43 -18.03
N PHE A 628 27.55 13.64 -19.00
CA PHE A 628 28.75 12.81 -19.18
C PHE A 628 29.96 13.47 -18.51
N SER A 629 30.69 12.69 -17.75
CA SER A 629 31.87 13.18 -17.03
C SER A 629 33.19 12.91 -17.77
N ASN A 630 34.23 13.65 -17.38
CA ASN A 630 35.60 13.47 -17.84
C ASN A 630 36.16 12.06 -17.54
N LEU A 631 35.56 11.34 -16.58
CA LEU A 631 35.95 9.97 -16.23
C LEU A 631 35.16 8.90 -17.02
N GLY A 632 34.43 9.30 -18.07
CA GLY A 632 33.64 8.38 -18.90
C GLY A 632 32.42 7.80 -18.22
N ARG A 633 31.88 8.46 -17.19
CA ARG A 633 30.62 8.10 -16.54
C ARG A 633 29.50 8.96 -17.10
N VAL A 634 28.25 8.47 -16.91
CA VAL A 634 27.04 9.18 -17.27
C VAL A 634 26.07 9.19 -16.08
N TYR A 635 25.46 10.32 -15.85
CA TYR A 635 24.42 10.59 -14.85
C TYR A 635 23.16 11.07 -15.56
N ALA A 636 21.97 10.71 -15.07
CA ALA A 636 20.72 11.24 -15.57
C ALA A 636 20.15 12.25 -14.58
N LEU A 637 19.83 13.44 -15.06
CA LEU A 637 19.22 14.51 -14.32
C LEU A 637 17.90 14.88 -15.00
N ASP A 638 16.79 14.86 -14.25
CA ASP A 638 15.49 15.31 -14.77
C ASP A 638 15.53 16.84 -14.92
N VAL A 639 15.08 17.37 -16.05
CA VAL A 639 15.17 18.82 -16.36
C VAL A 639 14.41 19.66 -15.32
N TYR A 640 13.25 19.21 -14.84
CA TYR A 640 12.49 19.93 -13.80
C TYR A 640 13.23 20.08 -12.47
N MET A 641 14.22 19.23 -12.19
CA MET A 641 15.08 19.31 -10.99
C MET A 641 16.20 20.35 -11.09
N ILE A 642 16.46 20.86 -12.30
CA ILE A 642 17.43 21.93 -12.51
C ILE A 642 16.84 23.22 -11.92
N PRO A 643 17.54 23.90 -11.02
CA PRO A 643 17.01 25.10 -10.38
C PRO A 643 16.72 26.19 -11.39
N GLU A 644 15.57 26.80 -11.29
CA GLU A 644 15.22 27.99 -12.02
C GLU A 644 16.03 29.19 -11.50
N GLY A 645 16.52 29.99 -12.40
CA GLY A 645 17.34 31.13 -12.03
C GLY A 645 17.18 32.29 -12.98
N ALA A 646 17.08 33.50 -12.46
CA ALA A 646 17.09 34.69 -13.28
C ALA A 646 18.40 34.79 -14.08
N ARG A 647 18.39 35.55 -15.18
CA ARG A 647 19.51 35.72 -16.11
C ARG A 647 20.82 36.07 -15.41
N ASN A 648 20.75 36.86 -14.34
CA ASN A 648 21.89 37.38 -13.58
C ASN A 648 22.33 36.48 -12.40
N THR A 649 21.72 35.33 -12.18
CA THR A 649 22.05 34.41 -11.10
C THR A 649 23.11 33.39 -11.53
N LYS A 650 23.89 32.90 -10.56
CA LYS A 650 24.98 31.94 -10.78
C LYS A 650 24.48 30.51 -11.05
N GLY A 651 23.27 30.18 -10.64
CA GLY A 651 22.78 28.79 -10.66
C GLY A 651 23.26 27.98 -9.45
N LYS A 652 23.06 26.67 -9.48
CA LYS A 652 23.46 25.71 -8.43
C LYS A 652 24.60 24.82 -8.95
N ALA A 653 25.58 24.53 -8.11
CA ALA A 653 26.66 23.64 -8.50
C ALA A 653 26.11 22.22 -8.74
N ILE A 654 26.44 21.62 -9.88
CA ILE A 654 25.95 20.33 -10.34
C ILE A 654 26.33 19.19 -9.39
N ILE A 655 27.43 19.33 -8.65
CA ILE A 655 27.83 18.40 -7.58
C ILE A 655 26.78 18.30 -6.44
N ASN A 656 25.93 19.31 -6.27
CA ASN A 656 24.83 19.27 -5.32
C ASN A 656 23.59 18.53 -5.88
N LEU A 657 23.54 18.28 -7.18
CA LEU A 657 22.45 17.58 -7.86
C LEU A 657 22.82 16.14 -8.19
N LEU A 658 24.11 15.90 -8.49
CA LEU A 658 24.66 14.61 -8.89
C LEU A 658 25.80 14.19 -7.95
N PRO A 659 25.87 12.92 -7.51
CA PRO A 659 26.92 12.42 -6.62
C PRO A 659 28.22 12.16 -7.41
N LEU A 660 28.92 13.24 -7.79
CA LEU A 660 30.18 13.16 -8.51
C LEU A 660 31.31 12.66 -7.60
N GLN A 661 32.27 11.95 -8.16
CA GLN A 661 33.49 11.50 -7.46
C GLN A 661 34.48 12.66 -7.29
N GLU A 662 35.46 12.49 -6.44
CA GLU A 662 36.50 13.49 -6.24
C GLU A 662 37.29 13.69 -7.55
N GLY A 663 37.41 14.95 -8.00
CA GLY A 663 38.05 15.29 -9.27
C GLY A 663 37.19 15.06 -10.53
N GLU A 664 35.98 14.54 -10.39
CA GLU A 664 35.07 14.33 -11.51
C GLU A 664 34.35 15.62 -11.89
N LYS A 665 34.32 15.94 -13.17
CA LYS A 665 33.63 17.10 -13.75
C LYS A 665 32.70 16.64 -14.89
N ILE A 666 31.57 17.28 -15.03
CA ILE A 666 30.69 17.07 -16.18
C ILE A 666 31.30 17.82 -17.36
N SER A 667 31.62 17.10 -18.40
CA SER A 667 32.18 17.64 -19.65
C SER A 667 31.11 17.94 -20.68
N ILE A 668 30.00 17.12 -20.72
CA ILE A 668 28.98 17.26 -21.76
C ILE A 668 27.61 16.94 -21.12
N ALA A 669 26.65 17.81 -21.40
CA ALA A 669 25.24 17.64 -21.03
C ALA A 669 24.40 17.49 -22.32
N LEU A 670 23.67 16.40 -22.43
CA LEU A 670 22.92 16.03 -23.61
C LEU A 670 21.43 15.92 -23.26
N PRO A 671 20.55 16.78 -23.79
CA PRO A 671 19.12 16.69 -23.56
C PRO A 671 18.52 15.47 -24.29
N VAL A 672 17.65 14.73 -23.63
CA VAL A 672 16.94 13.56 -24.15
C VAL A 672 15.49 13.64 -23.76
N ASN A 673 14.61 13.73 -24.74
CA ASN A 673 13.16 13.77 -24.53
C ASN A 673 12.55 12.36 -24.46
N ALA A 674 13.05 11.43 -25.29
CA ALA A 674 12.61 10.05 -25.37
C ALA A 674 13.81 9.12 -25.64
N PHE A 675 13.75 7.89 -25.10
CA PHE A 675 14.76 6.86 -25.36
C PHE A 675 14.25 5.92 -26.46
N GLU A 676 14.32 6.39 -27.69
CA GLU A 676 13.81 5.69 -28.86
C GLU A 676 14.73 4.55 -29.31
N ASP A 677 14.13 3.47 -29.81
CA ASP A 677 14.85 2.42 -30.50
C ASP A 677 15.44 2.96 -31.81
N ASN A 678 16.58 2.46 -32.24
CA ASN A 678 17.36 2.88 -33.41
C ASN A 678 18.08 4.23 -33.30
N HIS A 679 18.09 4.86 -32.12
CA HIS A 679 18.97 5.96 -31.82
C HIS A 679 20.19 5.49 -31.02
N PHE A 680 21.31 6.17 -31.21
CA PHE A 680 22.59 5.82 -30.57
C PHE A 680 23.22 7.04 -29.93
N VAL A 681 23.96 6.81 -28.86
CA VAL A 681 24.89 7.77 -28.29
C VAL A 681 26.27 7.51 -28.89
N PHE A 682 26.73 8.46 -29.71
CA PHE A 682 28.05 8.44 -30.29
C PHE A 682 29.03 9.26 -29.43
N MET A 683 30.15 8.69 -29.08
CA MET A 683 31.15 9.27 -28.18
C MET A 683 32.51 9.31 -28.81
N ALA A 684 33.29 10.37 -28.53
CA ALA A 684 34.67 10.49 -28.97
C ALA A 684 35.60 10.95 -27.82
N THR A 685 36.80 10.42 -27.78
CA THR A 685 37.83 10.74 -26.75
C THR A 685 38.94 11.61 -27.32
N GLU A 686 39.71 12.27 -26.42
CA GLU A 686 40.88 13.09 -26.80
C GLU A 686 41.91 12.31 -27.60
N ASN A 687 42.10 11.02 -27.33
CA ASN A 687 43.06 10.16 -28.03
C ASN A 687 42.47 9.58 -29.34
N GLY A 688 41.31 10.03 -29.79
CA GLY A 688 40.74 9.68 -31.08
C GLY A 688 40.02 8.33 -31.11
N VAL A 689 39.64 7.80 -29.96
CA VAL A 689 38.78 6.62 -29.85
C VAL A 689 37.31 7.04 -30.01
N VAL A 690 36.54 6.26 -30.76
CA VAL A 690 35.09 6.48 -30.94
C VAL A 690 34.31 5.26 -30.55
N LYS A 691 33.09 5.51 -30.12
CA LYS A 691 32.16 4.46 -29.64
C LYS A 691 30.70 4.82 -29.95
N LYS A 692 29.94 3.82 -30.37
CA LYS A 692 28.50 3.92 -30.59
C LYS A 692 27.77 2.96 -29.66
N THR A 693 26.81 3.47 -28.88
CA THR A 693 26.02 2.69 -27.91
C THR A 693 24.54 2.99 -28.11
N PRO A 694 23.61 1.99 -28.11
CA PRO A 694 22.18 2.26 -28.23
C PRO A 694 21.70 3.22 -27.15
N LEU A 695 20.85 4.17 -27.51
CA LEU A 695 20.28 5.15 -26.58
C LEU A 695 19.46 4.50 -25.46
N THR A 696 18.78 3.39 -25.76
CA THR A 696 18.01 2.60 -24.81
C THR A 696 18.82 2.04 -23.65
N GLU A 697 20.13 1.81 -23.82
CA GLU A 697 21.06 1.40 -22.77
C GLU A 697 21.20 2.46 -21.65
N PHE A 698 20.81 3.71 -21.94
CA PHE A 698 20.88 4.84 -21.01
C PHE A 698 19.51 5.16 -20.35
N ALA A 699 18.42 4.50 -20.75
CA ALA A 699 17.09 4.74 -20.20
C ALA A 699 16.98 4.50 -18.67
N GLN A 700 17.76 3.54 -18.16
CA GLN A 700 17.78 3.20 -16.73
C GLN A 700 19.07 3.67 -16.03
N VAL A 701 19.57 4.83 -16.38
CA VAL A 701 20.69 5.43 -15.62
C VAL A 701 20.14 5.95 -14.29
N LEU A 702 20.71 5.46 -13.18
CA LEU A 702 20.38 5.90 -11.83
C LEU A 702 21.16 7.18 -11.48
N LYS A 703 20.71 7.91 -10.45
CA LYS A 703 21.43 9.09 -9.91
C LYS A 703 22.86 8.77 -9.49
N ALA A 704 23.16 7.54 -9.09
CA ALA A 704 24.53 7.08 -8.75
C ALA A 704 25.50 7.02 -9.94
N GLY A 705 25.00 7.26 -11.16
CA GLY A 705 25.77 7.20 -12.39
C GLY A 705 26.14 5.78 -12.83
N LYS A 706 26.45 5.64 -14.11
CA LYS A 706 26.91 4.40 -14.75
C LYS A 706 28.11 4.69 -15.63
N ILE A 707 28.94 3.68 -15.92
CA ILE A 707 30.01 3.79 -16.91
C ILE A 707 29.37 3.93 -18.30
N ALA A 708 29.73 4.98 -19.03
CA ALA A 708 29.33 5.23 -20.42
C ALA A 708 30.36 4.70 -21.39
N ILE A 709 31.62 4.93 -21.11
CA ILE A 709 32.80 4.47 -21.90
C ILE A 709 33.93 4.14 -20.93
N LYS A 710 34.68 3.09 -21.23
CA LYS A 710 35.94 2.81 -20.52
C LYS A 710 37.06 3.61 -21.17
N LEU A 711 37.61 4.60 -20.49
CA LEU A 711 38.70 5.42 -20.90
C LEU A 711 40.03 4.75 -20.54
N ASP A 712 41.09 5.05 -21.33
CA ASP A 712 42.46 4.72 -21.00
C ASP A 712 43.08 5.78 -20.07
N ASP A 713 44.16 5.44 -19.40
CA ASP A 713 44.83 6.37 -18.50
C ASP A 713 45.28 7.63 -19.24
N GLY A 714 44.85 8.79 -18.77
CA GLY A 714 45.17 10.08 -19.37
C GLY A 714 44.33 10.46 -20.59
N ASP A 715 43.30 9.67 -20.96
CA ASP A 715 42.31 10.01 -21.98
C ASP A 715 41.12 10.71 -21.37
N GLY A 716 40.46 11.58 -22.13
CA GLY A 716 39.26 12.33 -21.74
C GLY A 716 38.16 12.22 -22.79
N LEU A 717 36.90 12.30 -22.36
CA LEU A 717 35.75 12.37 -23.24
C LEU A 717 35.57 13.80 -23.77
N ILE A 718 35.62 14.01 -25.10
CA ILE A 718 35.53 15.34 -25.71
C ILE A 718 34.22 15.64 -26.45
N GLY A 719 33.49 14.63 -26.86
CA GLY A 719 32.29 14.81 -27.65
C GLY A 719 31.32 13.68 -27.44
N VAL A 720 30.04 14.01 -27.33
CA VAL A 720 28.91 13.08 -27.30
C VAL A 720 27.77 13.66 -28.13
N ALA A 721 27.18 12.85 -29.00
CA ALA A 721 26.03 13.22 -29.82
C ALA A 721 25.01 12.08 -29.90
N ILE A 722 23.75 12.40 -30.13
CA ILE A 722 22.72 11.41 -30.46
C ILE A 722 22.71 11.29 -32.01
N THR A 723 22.65 10.06 -32.47
CA THR A 723 22.63 9.73 -33.90
C THR A 723 21.59 8.66 -34.22
N ASP A 724 21.13 8.57 -35.44
CA ASP A 724 20.19 7.54 -35.91
C ASP A 724 20.86 6.35 -36.62
N GLY A 725 22.21 6.36 -36.69
CA GLY A 725 22.99 5.29 -37.33
C GLY A 725 23.30 5.51 -38.82
N THR A 726 22.82 6.60 -39.42
CA THR A 726 22.96 6.88 -40.88
C THR A 726 23.85 8.08 -41.18
N HIS A 727 24.22 8.88 -40.18
CA HIS A 727 24.95 10.13 -40.33
C HIS A 727 26.45 9.95 -40.65
N ASP A 728 27.05 11.02 -41.14
CA ASP A 728 28.49 11.14 -41.24
C ASP A 728 29.09 11.73 -39.96
N VAL A 729 30.11 11.10 -39.47
CA VAL A 729 30.89 11.55 -38.31
C VAL A 729 32.16 12.21 -38.70
N MET A 730 32.46 13.37 -38.12
CA MET A 730 33.70 14.09 -38.31
C MET A 730 34.45 14.29 -37.00
N LEU A 731 35.75 14.05 -37.00
CA LEU A 731 36.63 14.31 -35.87
C LEU A 731 37.68 15.34 -36.30
N PHE A 732 37.92 16.35 -35.46
CA PHE A 732 38.88 17.42 -35.68
C PHE A 732 40.00 17.35 -34.65
N SER A 733 41.21 17.55 -35.07
CA SER A 733 42.37 17.62 -34.16
C SER A 733 42.87 19.06 -33.99
N ASP A 734 43.53 19.31 -32.88
CA ASP A 734 44.20 20.58 -32.54
C ASP A 734 45.30 20.97 -33.54
N ALA A 735 45.79 20.00 -34.33
CA ALA A 735 46.73 20.20 -35.39
C ALA A 735 46.07 20.62 -36.71
N GLY A 736 44.76 20.87 -36.74
CA GLY A 736 44.03 21.32 -37.96
C GLY A 736 43.74 20.22 -38.95
N LYS A 737 43.77 18.95 -38.57
CA LYS A 737 43.36 17.81 -39.43
C LYS A 737 41.94 17.37 -39.06
N ALA A 738 41.21 16.86 -40.06
CA ALA A 738 39.89 16.30 -39.89
C ALA A 738 39.75 14.95 -40.62
N VAL A 739 38.96 14.05 -40.06
CA VAL A 739 38.50 12.84 -40.74
C VAL A 739 36.99 12.84 -40.82
N ARG A 740 36.39 12.47 -41.96
CA ARG A 740 34.95 12.26 -42.17
C ARG A 740 34.75 10.79 -42.56
N PHE A 741 33.89 10.10 -41.86
CA PHE A 741 33.57 8.70 -42.14
C PHE A 741 32.07 8.43 -41.80
N GLU A 742 31.50 7.41 -42.46
CA GLU A 742 30.15 6.98 -42.17
C GLU A 742 30.02 6.33 -40.82
N GLU A 743 28.99 6.67 -40.09
CA GLU A 743 28.68 6.09 -38.76
C GLU A 743 28.52 4.57 -38.82
N SER A 744 28.01 4.01 -39.90
CA SER A 744 27.88 2.58 -40.17
C SER A 744 29.23 1.81 -40.00
N GLY A 745 30.36 2.48 -40.22
CA GLY A 745 31.71 1.96 -39.97
C GLY A 745 32.05 1.72 -38.51
N VAL A 746 31.20 2.19 -37.58
CA VAL A 746 31.35 1.98 -36.13
C VAL A 746 30.27 1.04 -35.64
N ARG A 747 30.65 -0.18 -35.24
CA ARG A 747 29.71 -1.16 -34.70
C ARG A 747 29.10 -0.67 -33.38
N SER A 748 27.85 -1.03 -33.12
CA SER A 748 27.19 -0.80 -31.82
C SER A 748 27.87 -1.64 -30.74
N MET A 749 28.11 -1.03 -29.57
CA MET A 749 28.82 -1.62 -28.43
C MET A 749 28.12 -1.28 -27.11
N GLY A 750 28.20 -2.20 -26.13
CA GLY A 750 27.65 -1.97 -24.79
C GLY A 750 28.42 -0.88 -24.04
N ARG A 751 27.84 -0.30 -23.01
CA ARG A 751 28.36 0.86 -22.24
C ARG A 751 29.76 0.70 -21.67
N THR A 752 30.17 -0.48 -21.25
CA THR A 752 31.48 -0.75 -20.61
C THR A 752 32.61 -0.98 -21.62
N ALA A 753 32.33 -0.93 -22.92
CA ALA A 753 33.37 -1.10 -23.95
C ALA A 753 34.27 0.13 -24.05
N ARG A 754 35.54 -0.08 -24.45
CA ARG A 754 36.54 0.98 -24.66
C ARG A 754 36.26 1.80 -25.94
N GLY A 755 35.73 1.21 -26.98
CA GLY A 755 35.59 1.83 -28.30
C GLY A 755 36.62 1.35 -29.30
N ILE A 756 36.70 2.03 -30.43
CA ILE A 756 37.59 1.71 -31.57
C ILE A 756 38.23 2.99 -32.12
N GLY A 757 39.39 2.90 -32.79
CA GLY A 757 40.07 4.05 -33.37
C GLY A 757 39.21 4.77 -34.41
N GLY A 758 38.96 6.07 -34.24
CA GLY A 758 38.29 6.98 -35.15
C GLY A 758 39.24 7.74 -36.04
N ILE A 759 40.27 8.37 -35.47
CA ILE A 759 41.35 9.10 -36.16
C ILE A 759 42.72 8.65 -35.63
N ARG A 760 43.75 8.67 -36.48
CA ARG A 760 45.12 8.38 -36.09
C ARG A 760 45.85 9.69 -35.87
N LEU A 761 46.14 10.01 -34.61
CA LEU A 761 46.86 11.19 -34.19
C LEU A 761 48.36 10.94 -34.18
N GLU A 762 49.15 12.00 -34.36
CA GLU A 762 50.57 12.02 -34.13
C GLU A 762 50.85 12.35 -32.65
N GLU A 763 52.07 12.08 -32.18
CA GLU A 763 52.44 12.30 -30.77
C GLU A 763 52.16 13.74 -30.32
N GLY A 764 51.45 13.90 -29.21
CA GLY A 764 51.11 15.20 -28.65
C GLY A 764 49.87 15.88 -29.28
N GLN A 765 49.19 15.26 -30.28
CA GLN A 765 47.97 15.77 -30.85
C GLN A 765 46.75 15.21 -30.13
N LYS A 766 45.69 16.01 -30.08
CA LYS A 766 44.41 15.64 -29.46
C LYS A 766 43.22 15.93 -30.39
N VAL A 767 42.19 15.14 -30.26
CA VAL A 767 40.90 15.47 -30.84
C VAL A 767 40.28 16.57 -30.01
N ILE A 768 39.71 17.58 -30.69
CA ILE A 768 39.10 18.77 -30.06
C ILE A 768 37.61 18.94 -30.35
N ALA A 769 37.09 18.26 -31.38
CA ALA A 769 35.67 18.31 -31.72
C ALA A 769 35.19 17.01 -32.37
N LEU A 770 33.99 16.63 -32.02
CA LEU A 770 33.15 15.62 -32.66
C LEU A 770 31.97 16.33 -33.31
N LEU A 771 31.80 16.18 -34.64
CA LEU A 771 30.64 16.69 -35.36
C LEU A 771 29.90 15.52 -36.00
N VAL A 772 28.55 15.62 -35.99
CA VAL A 772 27.65 14.70 -36.70
C VAL A 772 26.94 15.50 -37.79
N ALA A 773 27.17 15.17 -39.03
CA ALA A 773 26.59 15.88 -40.15
C ALA A 773 25.23 15.30 -40.49
N GLU A 774 24.22 16.14 -40.52
CA GLU A 774 22.85 15.79 -40.86
C GLU A 774 22.59 15.88 -42.35
N ASP A 775 23.14 16.91 -43.03
CA ASP A 775 23.04 17.10 -44.49
C ASP A 775 24.35 17.67 -45.09
N ASP A 776 24.46 17.59 -46.43
CA ASP A 776 25.62 18.10 -47.17
C ASP A 776 25.62 19.64 -47.41
N ASN A 777 24.53 20.36 -47.02
CA ASN A 777 24.43 21.82 -47.16
C ASN A 777 25.03 22.58 -45.98
N GLN A 778 25.38 21.90 -44.94
CA GLN A 778 26.00 22.49 -43.75
C GLN A 778 27.44 22.97 -44.04
N LEU A 779 27.84 24.01 -43.30
CA LEU A 779 29.22 24.52 -43.29
C LEU A 779 29.91 24.09 -42.03
N VAL A 780 31.19 23.75 -42.11
CA VAL A 780 32.08 23.51 -40.99
C VAL A 780 32.78 24.82 -40.66
N LEU A 781 32.48 25.40 -39.50
CA LEU A 781 33.24 26.52 -38.97
C LEU A 781 34.38 25.96 -38.13
N THR A 782 35.60 26.33 -38.45
CA THR A 782 36.81 26.02 -37.65
C THR A 782 37.37 27.31 -37.07
N ALA A 783 37.76 27.31 -35.77
CA ALA A 783 38.34 28.45 -35.09
C ALA A 783 39.68 28.07 -34.44
N CYS A 784 40.61 29.02 -34.40
CA CYS A 784 41.95 28.91 -33.87
C CYS A 784 42.18 29.83 -32.69
N GLU A 785 43.18 29.53 -31.84
CA GLU A 785 43.44 30.23 -30.58
C GLU A 785 43.74 31.72 -30.76
N ASN A 786 44.35 32.13 -31.89
CA ASN A 786 44.70 33.53 -32.16
C ASN A 786 43.52 34.31 -32.82
N GLY A 787 42.28 33.82 -32.71
CA GLY A 787 41.08 34.52 -33.21
C GLY A 787 40.83 34.38 -34.69
N TYR A 788 41.53 33.52 -35.43
CA TYR A 788 41.33 33.27 -36.86
C TYR A 788 40.46 32.02 -37.06
N GLY A 789 39.70 32.00 -38.15
CA GLY A 789 38.88 30.84 -38.49
C GLY A 789 38.21 31.01 -39.87
N LYS A 790 37.40 30.06 -40.24
CA LYS A 790 36.71 30.07 -41.56
C LYS A 790 35.56 29.09 -41.58
N CYS A 791 34.63 29.33 -42.47
CA CYS A 791 33.64 28.36 -42.90
C CYS A 791 34.11 27.57 -44.12
N THR A 792 33.86 26.25 -44.13
CA THR A 792 34.20 25.37 -45.25
C THR A 792 33.00 24.46 -45.52
N PRO A 793 32.53 24.33 -46.81
CA PRO A 793 31.46 23.41 -47.12
C PRO A 793 31.82 21.97 -46.73
N ILE A 794 30.84 21.26 -46.15
CA ILE A 794 31.08 19.88 -45.74
C ILE A 794 31.44 18.95 -46.88
N ALA A 795 30.96 19.26 -48.09
CA ALA A 795 31.26 18.55 -49.34
C ALA A 795 32.75 18.54 -49.69
N GLU A 796 33.55 19.52 -49.19
CA GLU A 796 35.02 19.51 -49.39
C GLU A 796 35.72 18.45 -48.53
N TYR A 797 35.06 17.90 -47.53
CA TYR A 797 35.61 16.84 -46.70
C TYR A 797 35.21 15.49 -47.24
N THR A 798 36.04 14.88 -48.05
CA THR A 798 35.79 13.56 -48.66
C THR A 798 35.67 12.49 -47.55
N ARG A 799 34.72 11.57 -47.74
CA ARG A 799 34.56 10.43 -46.87
C ARG A 799 35.76 9.48 -46.96
N HIS A 800 36.28 9.06 -45.86
CA HIS A 800 37.38 8.09 -45.72
C HIS A 800 37.03 6.98 -44.72
N ALA A 801 37.78 5.90 -44.74
CA ALA A 801 37.68 4.93 -43.68
C ALA A 801 38.13 5.57 -42.34
N ARG A 802 37.52 5.17 -41.22
CA ARG A 802 37.97 5.55 -39.88
C ARG A 802 39.43 5.16 -39.63
N ASN A 803 40.06 5.73 -38.59
CA ASN A 803 41.43 5.45 -38.19
C ASN A 803 42.49 5.80 -39.24
N THR A 804 42.25 6.85 -40.03
CA THR A 804 43.24 7.47 -40.93
C THR A 804 43.89 8.69 -40.30
N LYS A 805 44.99 9.22 -40.89
CA LYS A 805 45.65 10.46 -40.43
C LYS A 805 44.81 11.73 -40.67
N GLY A 806 43.68 11.60 -41.34
CA GLY A 806 42.81 12.72 -41.72
C GLY A 806 43.41 13.62 -42.81
N MET A 807 42.58 14.61 -43.21
CA MET A 807 42.93 15.63 -44.19
C MET A 807 43.12 17.00 -43.52
N ILE A 808 43.76 17.93 -44.16
CA ILE A 808 43.90 19.31 -43.68
C ILE A 808 42.53 19.99 -43.69
N ALA A 809 42.04 20.45 -42.53
CA ALA A 809 40.84 21.22 -42.34
C ALA A 809 41.09 22.73 -42.36
N ILE A 810 42.20 23.17 -41.76
CA ILE A 810 42.72 24.53 -41.79
C ILE A 810 44.26 24.51 -41.81
N ALA A 811 44.89 25.43 -42.51
CA ALA A 811 46.36 25.53 -42.53
C ALA A 811 46.83 26.02 -41.16
N LYS A 812 47.67 25.19 -40.50
CA LYS A 812 48.33 25.55 -39.24
C LYS A 812 49.52 26.46 -39.56
N THR A 813 49.48 27.70 -39.09
CA THR A 813 50.57 28.68 -39.19
C THR A 813 50.78 29.34 -37.83
N GLU A 814 51.90 29.97 -37.58
CA GLU A 814 52.15 30.76 -36.36
C GLU A 814 51.10 31.87 -36.17
N ARG A 815 50.54 32.39 -37.24
CA ARG A 815 49.50 33.37 -37.24
C ARG A 815 48.20 32.84 -36.59
N ASN A 816 47.80 31.63 -36.89
CA ASN A 816 46.56 31.07 -36.47
C ASN A 816 46.62 30.40 -35.07
N GLY A 817 47.75 29.86 -34.74
CA GLY A 817 47.87 29.04 -33.54
C GLY A 817 47.25 27.64 -33.69
N ARG A 818 46.87 27.03 -32.60
CA ARG A 818 46.19 25.72 -32.57
C ARG A 818 44.71 25.89 -32.88
N VAL A 819 44.09 24.85 -33.41
CA VAL A 819 42.64 24.80 -33.55
C VAL A 819 42.04 24.54 -32.21
N ILE A 820 41.06 25.37 -31.79
CA ILE A 820 40.41 25.28 -30.48
C ILE A 820 39.03 24.62 -30.59
N GLY A 821 38.41 24.63 -31.75
CA GLY A 821 37.10 24.05 -31.93
C GLY A 821 36.65 24.04 -33.39
N ALA A 822 35.69 23.18 -33.67
CA ALA A 822 34.94 23.13 -34.93
C ALA A 822 33.47 22.90 -34.62
N THR A 823 32.58 23.50 -35.41
CA THR A 823 31.13 23.29 -35.30
C THR A 823 30.44 23.33 -36.63
N LEU A 824 29.31 22.64 -36.77
CA LEU A 824 28.47 22.71 -37.95
C LEU A 824 27.55 23.93 -37.82
N VAL A 825 27.43 24.69 -38.91
CA VAL A 825 26.63 25.92 -38.99
C VAL A 825 25.88 26.01 -40.30
N HIS A 826 24.75 26.70 -40.29
CA HIS A 826 24.01 27.14 -41.48
C HIS A 826 24.33 28.63 -41.73
N PRO A 827 24.17 29.13 -42.97
CA PRO A 827 24.43 30.52 -43.29
C PRO A 827 23.63 31.52 -42.45
N GLU A 828 22.43 31.13 -42.00
CA GLU A 828 21.50 31.92 -41.19
C GLU A 828 21.89 31.98 -39.71
N ASP A 829 22.70 31.01 -39.24
CA ASP A 829 23.10 30.93 -37.86
C ASP A 829 23.97 32.11 -37.38
N SER A 830 24.08 32.26 -36.11
CA SER A 830 25.10 33.08 -35.44
C SER A 830 26.02 32.19 -34.61
N VAL A 831 27.24 32.66 -34.40
CA VAL A 831 28.21 32.00 -33.50
C VAL A 831 28.63 32.92 -32.39
N MET A 832 28.82 32.38 -31.24
CA MET A 832 29.42 33.07 -30.10
C MET A 832 30.85 32.59 -29.90
N LEU A 833 31.76 33.54 -29.89
CA LEU A 833 33.20 33.37 -29.70
C LEU A 833 33.57 33.88 -28.32
N LEU A 834 34.38 33.15 -27.58
CA LEU A 834 34.74 33.45 -26.21
C LEU A 834 36.23 33.43 -26.04
N SER A 835 36.81 34.51 -25.48
CA SER A 835 38.21 34.61 -25.13
C SER A 835 38.50 34.21 -23.69
N GLU A 836 39.77 33.92 -23.40
CA GLU A 836 40.28 33.59 -22.07
C GLU A 836 40.04 34.71 -21.04
N SER A 837 40.10 35.98 -21.52
CA SER A 837 39.78 37.15 -20.68
C SER A 837 38.27 37.33 -20.40
N GLY A 838 37.39 36.48 -20.96
CA GLY A 838 35.96 36.51 -20.76
C GLY A 838 35.18 37.45 -21.71
N MET A 839 35.86 37.89 -22.82
CA MET A 839 35.19 38.66 -23.85
C MET A 839 34.35 37.73 -24.74
N ILE A 840 33.07 38.12 -24.99
CA ILE A 840 32.16 37.36 -25.84
C ILE A 840 31.78 38.23 -27.06
N VAL A 841 32.00 37.65 -28.25
CA VAL A 841 31.57 38.26 -29.53
C VAL A 841 30.55 37.36 -30.19
N ARG A 842 29.38 37.88 -30.62
CA ARG A 842 28.43 37.18 -31.48
C ARG A 842 28.64 37.65 -32.90
N THR A 843 28.90 36.68 -33.82
CA THR A 843 29.12 36.92 -35.23
C THR A 843 28.14 36.14 -36.07
N PRO A 844 27.38 36.75 -36.99
CA PRO A 844 26.55 36.04 -37.99
C PRO A 844 27.45 35.20 -38.90
N VAL A 845 27.05 33.95 -39.18
CA VAL A 845 27.85 33.04 -40.03
C VAL A 845 28.01 33.59 -41.44
N LYS A 846 27.01 34.31 -41.98
CA LYS A 846 27.06 34.95 -43.29
C LYS A 846 28.15 36.01 -43.45
N ASP A 847 28.63 36.58 -42.31
CA ASP A 847 29.72 37.54 -42.32
C ASP A 847 31.13 36.83 -42.30
N ILE A 848 31.15 35.50 -42.11
CA ILE A 848 32.37 34.71 -42.12
C ILE A 848 32.61 34.13 -43.53
N ARG A 849 33.76 34.43 -44.09
CA ARG A 849 34.08 34.01 -45.44
C ARG A 849 34.15 32.49 -45.58
N VAL A 850 33.43 31.95 -46.56
CA VAL A 850 33.54 30.57 -46.96
C VAL A 850 34.82 30.37 -47.75
N CYS A 851 35.64 29.45 -47.33
CA CYS A 851 36.98 29.19 -47.89
C CYS A 851 37.24 27.68 -47.98
N GLY A 852 38.05 27.29 -48.99
CA GLY A 852 38.53 25.89 -49.14
C GLY A 852 39.37 25.43 -47.94
N ARG A 853 39.43 24.09 -47.72
CA ARG A 853 40.10 23.42 -46.61
C ARG A 853 41.53 23.87 -46.33
N GLY A 854 42.35 24.07 -47.35
CA GLY A 854 43.78 24.43 -47.21
C GLY A 854 44.03 25.90 -46.89
N SER A 855 43.04 26.76 -46.72
CA SER A 855 43.23 28.19 -46.46
C SER A 855 43.50 28.46 -44.99
N GLN A 856 44.12 29.62 -44.69
CA GLN A 856 44.40 30.07 -43.32
C GLN A 856 43.21 30.69 -42.58
N GLY A 857 42.11 30.96 -43.26
CA GLY A 857 40.94 31.61 -42.71
C GLY A 857 41.03 33.15 -42.65
N VAL A 858 40.03 33.75 -41.96
CA VAL A 858 39.88 35.19 -41.72
C VAL A 858 39.81 35.46 -40.22
N THR A 859 39.96 36.72 -39.81
CA THR A 859 39.78 37.11 -38.44
C THR A 859 38.32 36.96 -38.02
N LEU A 860 38.04 36.13 -37.03
CA LEU A 860 36.71 35.95 -36.41
C LEU A 860 36.54 36.90 -35.22
N MET A 861 37.60 37.06 -34.42
CA MET A 861 37.67 37.92 -33.27
C MET A 861 39.05 38.55 -33.13
N ASP A 862 39.12 39.84 -32.82
CA ASP A 862 40.37 40.57 -32.60
C ASP A 862 40.81 40.30 -31.12
N VAL A 863 41.78 39.40 -30.98
CA VAL A 863 42.35 38.97 -29.70
C VAL A 863 43.59 39.77 -29.46
N ARG A 864 43.66 40.60 -28.41
CA ARG A 864 44.74 41.54 -28.13
C ARG A 864 45.65 41.05 -27.01
N GLY A 865 46.94 41.23 -27.19
CA GLY A 865 47.98 40.87 -26.19
C GLY A 865 48.11 39.35 -26.04
N ASP A 866 48.11 38.86 -24.80
CA ASP A 866 48.25 37.43 -24.47
C ASP A 866 46.90 36.70 -24.38
N ASP A 867 45.75 37.40 -24.73
CA ASP A 867 44.45 36.80 -24.73
C ASP A 867 44.32 35.78 -25.88
N ARG A 868 43.47 34.73 -25.68
CA ARG A 868 43.27 33.65 -26.62
C ARG A 868 41.81 33.33 -26.76
N LEU A 869 41.41 32.92 -27.96
CA LEU A 869 40.08 32.34 -28.19
C LEU A 869 40.08 30.92 -27.60
N ILE A 870 39.13 30.65 -26.70
CA ILE A 870 39.07 29.39 -25.97
C ILE A 870 37.82 28.57 -26.28
N HIS A 871 36.76 29.21 -26.79
CA HIS A 871 35.50 28.49 -27.02
C HIS A 871 34.65 29.09 -28.16
N LEU A 872 33.85 28.23 -28.80
CA LEU A 872 33.03 28.50 -29.93
C LEU A 872 31.68 27.80 -29.76
N VAL A 873 30.55 28.53 -29.81
CA VAL A 873 29.19 27.98 -29.67
C VAL A 873 28.31 28.45 -30.83
N ARG A 874 27.61 27.54 -31.46
CA ARG A 874 26.56 27.85 -32.46
C ARG A 874 25.29 28.33 -31.75
N VAL A 875 24.65 29.32 -32.30
CA VAL A 875 23.30 29.81 -31.96
C VAL A 875 22.43 29.69 -33.17
N ALA A 876 21.56 28.71 -33.23
CA ALA A 876 20.67 28.48 -34.35
C ALA A 876 19.58 29.57 -34.42
N GLU A 877 19.16 29.95 -35.66
CA GLU A 877 18.11 30.95 -35.84
C GLU A 877 16.71 30.36 -35.51
N ASP A 878 16.51 29.06 -35.75
CA ASP A 878 15.26 28.31 -35.47
C ASP A 878 14.94 28.16 -33.97
N ASP A 879 15.92 28.37 -33.08
CA ASP A 879 15.67 28.38 -31.63
C ASP A 879 14.92 29.64 -31.15
N VAL A 880 14.50 30.53 -32.06
CA VAL A 880 13.95 31.85 -31.76
C VAL A 880 12.55 32.13 -32.38
N GLU A 881 12.02 31.35 -33.31
CA GLU A 881 10.70 31.59 -33.91
C GLU A 881 9.77 30.36 -33.91
N GLU A 882 8.80 30.34 -32.97
CA GLU A 882 7.42 29.97 -33.27
C GLU A 882 6.47 31.07 -32.78
N LYS A 883 6.08 31.96 -33.69
CA LYS A 883 4.88 32.78 -33.52
C LYS A 883 3.66 31.88 -33.75
N PRO A 884 2.64 31.88 -32.86
CA PRO A 884 1.36 31.35 -33.23
C PRO A 884 0.79 32.23 -34.39
N ALA A 885 0.48 31.60 -35.51
CA ALA A 885 -0.21 32.22 -36.63
C ALA A 885 -1.56 32.75 -36.12
N ALA A 886 -1.71 34.09 -36.14
CA ALA A 886 -2.98 34.72 -35.96
C ALA A 886 -3.81 34.41 -37.23
N GLU A 887 -4.86 33.63 -37.09
CA GLU A 887 -5.89 33.48 -38.12
C GLU A 887 -6.48 34.87 -38.44
N ALA A 888 -6.27 35.28 -39.65
CA ALA A 888 -6.95 36.45 -40.22
C ALA A 888 -8.42 36.10 -40.49
N GLY A 889 -9.29 36.45 -39.58
CA GLY A 889 -10.73 36.45 -39.77
C GLY A 889 -11.14 37.54 -40.77
N THR A 890 -11.64 37.15 -41.91
CA THR A 890 -12.33 37.99 -42.87
C THR A 890 -13.58 38.62 -42.22
N ALA A 891 -13.62 39.93 -42.28
CA ALA A 891 -14.78 40.73 -41.96
C ALA A 891 -15.92 40.51 -42.95
N GLU A 892 -17.09 40.18 -42.51
CA GLU A 892 -18.34 40.41 -43.21
C GLU A 892 -19.34 41.21 -42.36
N THR A 893 -19.85 42.20 -42.95
CA THR A 893 -20.63 43.33 -42.47
C THR A 893 -22.03 42.99 -41.99
N ALA A 894 -22.50 43.80 -41.10
CA ALA A 894 -23.77 43.93 -40.42
C ALA A 894 -25.10 43.76 -41.22
N PRO A 895 -26.31 43.78 -40.63
CA PRO A 895 -26.84 44.99 -40.00
C PRO A 895 -27.68 44.78 -38.69
N THR A 896 -27.60 45.84 -37.95
CA THR A 896 -28.50 46.49 -36.97
C THR A 896 -29.97 46.03 -36.90
N GLU A 897 -30.49 45.76 -35.72
CA GLU A 897 -31.77 46.28 -35.25
C GLU A 897 -31.81 46.42 -33.72
N ALA A 898 -32.33 47.58 -33.32
CA ALA A 898 -32.45 48.07 -31.97
C ALA A 898 -33.81 47.69 -31.34
N SER A 899 -33.86 47.56 -30.05
CA SER A 899 -34.90 48.07 -29.09
C SER A 899 -34.45 47.72 -27.67
N GLN A 900 -34.05 48.62 -26.92
CA GLN A 900 -34.70 49.57 -26.05
C GLN A 900 -35.56 48.95 -24.97
N VAL A 901 -35.16 49.30 -23.72
CA VAL A 901 -35.99 49.79 -22.60
C VAL A 901 -36.49 48.64 -21.65
N THR A 902 -36.29 48.62 -20.37
CA THR A 902 -36.31 49.58 -19.28
C THR A 902 -35.89 48.96 -17.98
N GLU A 903 -35.13 49.68 -17.16
CA GLU A 903 -35.19 49.61 -15.70
C GLU A 903 -36.56 50.11 -15.18
N PRO A 904 -36.93 49.72 -13.96
CA PRO A 904 -36.97 50.73 -12.93
C PRO A 904 -36.51 50.21 -11.51
N THR A 905 -35.79 51.13 -10.94
CA THR A 905 -35.54 51.51 -9.56
C THR A 905 -36.63 51.26 -8.52
N SER A 906 -36.12 51.11 -7.33
CA SER A 906 -36.51 51.69 -6.02
C SER A 906 -37.08 50.75 -5.00
N ALA A 907 -36.39 50.63 -3.90
CA ALA A 907 -36.59 51.19 -2.56
C ALA A 907 -37.73 50.45 -1.78
N ASP A 908 -37.62 50.05 -0.61
CA ASP A 908 -37.20 50.63 0.64
C ASP A 908 -37.73 49.78 1.82
N GLU A 909 -37.06 49.79 2.92
CA GLU A 909 -37.57 49.58 4.30
C GLU A 909 -38.25 48.22 4.65
N GLY A 910 -37.94 47.60 5.73
CA GLY A 910 -37.75 47.96 7.08
C GLY A 910 -37.84 46.74 8.00
N SER A 911 -36.94 46.74 8.92
CA SER A 911 -37.04 46.48 10.35
C SER A 911 -37.71 45.21 10.91
N GLU A 912 -36.95 44.69 11.85
CA GLU A 912 -37.37 44.10 13.15
C GLU A 912 -38.08 42.74 13.17
N LYS A 913 -37.53 41.73 13.64
CA LYS A 913 -37.30 41.31 15.03
C LYS A 913 -36.41 40.07 15.10
#